data_289a6d4787a4117c65b3ebedbab59981
#
_entry.id   289a6d4787a4117c65b3ebedbab59981
#
_cell.length_a   1.000
_cell.length_b   1.000
_cell.length_c   1.000
_cell.angle_alpha   90.00
_cell.angle_beta   90.00
_cell.angle_gamma   90.00
#
_symmetry.space_group_name_H-M   'P 1'
#
loop_
_entity.id
_entity.type
_entity.pdbx_description
1 polymer ?
#
loop_
_entity_poly.entity_id
_entity_poly.type
_entity_poly.pdbx_seq_one_letter_code
_entity_poly.pdbx_strand_id
1 'polypeptide(L)'
;MGEVYEFEDGVGSAPALVFSDYSNKVFGKHRKSYGEEGAQKTRSAAQKVLSASLLQEKDSSKTNNVLLVGKVQSGKTSNLEALVGLALDNGFNLIVMYGGYDNTLLKQTVKRFRKTMDSPKDTDEGDDLWDSSTPNIFTTDNKDELCINKLTADTIRSFLDEGVPVFIITIKDARRIRGVNEILDDLRGYPIRSLVIDDEGDQASLNNVKDKESDASATYAAICTMKEVLDDPLYFSVTATPQANIFLNSLSALRPSSVHLLHPAKGYCGAEYFHLEDHGIIYTVPDEMDDARDENRSPESLQFAVRHFIMASAILKSRQKSGKRMQTHMVIHAFREVDTHSLIYQWVASYIEDIKGVIEDSLIEGTDDARTLFLDVYDNCFTDDVRRDAPFDDCLLKLMSDVLNDTGIALHNGQDRGTREIVKFKSHQIYIGAQLLERGITFDRLLTTYFTRWPKSDGNMDTNLQRARWFGYRSKYSDLIRLFTTETIADEFSFLAEMEDDLWRQFGEVEAGELSIDDIVILAEDSKQKPTRRAVADYFSIYTREWLKQRYRTSNKSEIEHNNKCVADFLSKLTFVDKSYARDDDKPSCQEALCPGRQIVSLMHSLEGIYVDNAFSQIEVEKVLRSVPTVAVLLMTPEGRVRRRSFYSVDKRNVIKALHQGRTDDGVKYLGDKLVVSDVAQVSIQIFHICPEVDGSILEDETQYMFALYRENELKKGYVGA
;
A
#
# COMPACT_ATOMS: atom_id res chain seq x y z
N MET A 1 8.92 -26.76 -28.41
CA MET A 1 9.95 -25.69 -28.50
C MET A 1 9.36 -24.44 -27.93
N GLY A 2 9.96 -23.92 -26.84
CA GLY A 2 9.50 -22.68 -26.20
C GLY A 2 9.87 -21.46 -27.06
N GLU A 3 9.02 -20.44 -27.04
CA GLU A 3 9.32 -19.16 -27.67
C GLU A 3 10.32 -18.39 -26.81
N VAL A 4 11.41 -17.90 -27.40
CA VAL A 4 12.45 -17.09 -26.77
C VAL A 4 12.25 -15.65 -27.21
N TYR A 5 12.09 -14.73 -26.22
CA TYR A 5 11.96 -13.30 -26.48
C TYR A 5 13.19 -12.56 -25.95
N GLU A 6 13.85 -11.78 -26.82
CA GLU A 6 14.94 -10.87 -26.45
C GLU A 6 14.40 -9.45 -26.30
N PHE A 7 14.85 -8.74 -25.27
CA PHE A 7 14.58 -7.31 -25.09
C PHE A 7 15.73 -6.46 -25.68
N GLU A 8 15.40 -5.52 -26.53
CA GLU A 8 16.27 -4.41 -26.90
C GLU A 8 16.00 -3.23 -25.95
N ASP A 9 16.70 -3.14 -24.82
CA ASP A 9 16.89 -1.87 -24.12
C ASP A 9 18.16 -1.94 -23.26
N GLY A 10 19.02 -0.98 -23.51
CA GLY A 10 20.43 -0.92 -23.22
C GLY A 10 20.86 -0.74 -21.75
N VAL A 11 20.71 -1.77 -20.93
CA VAL A 11 21.57 -1.99 -19.75
C VAL A 11 21.65 -3.50 -19.51
N GLY A 12 22.77 -4.14 -19.84
CA GLY A 12 23.04 -5.56 -19.63
C GLY A 12 21.94 -6.48 -20.14
N SER A 13 22.19 -7.30 -21.17
CA SER A 13 21.14 -8.13 -21.78
C SER A 13 20.38 -8.93 -20.71
N ALA A 14 19.09 -8.62 -20.53
CA ALA A 14 18.21 -9.40 -19.66
C ALA A 14 18.24 -10.87 -20.10
N PRO A 15 18.24 -11.84 -19.17
CA PRO A 15 18.22 -13.25 -19.54
C PRO A 15 16.96 -13.53 -20.35
N ALA A 16 17.15 -14.20 -21.52
CA ALA A 16 16.03 -14.64 -22.33
C ALA A 16 15.16 -15.62 -21.52
N LEU A 17 13.88 -15.28 -21.34
CA LEU A 17 12.94 -16.15 -20.63
C LEU A 17 12.30 -17.17 -21.55
N VAL A 18 12.16 -18.38 -21.05
CA VAL A 18 11.47 -19.47 -21.72
C VAL A 18 9.99 -19.44 -21.34
N PHE A 19 9.12 -19.50 -22.33
CA PHE A 19 7.69 -19.69 -22.17
C PHE A 19 7.32 -21.07 -22.70
N SER A 20 6.93 -21.97 -21.81
CA SER A 20 6.67 -23.37 -22.13
C SER A 20 5.36 -23.85 -21.51
N ASP A 21 5.32 -25.08 -21.02
CA ASP A 21 4.07 -25.75 -20.65
C ASP A 21 3.35 -25.09 -19.47
N TYR A 22 4.08 -24.69 -18.41
CA TYR A 22 3.49 -24.13 -17.20
C TYR A 22 2.92 -22.72 -17.46
N SER A 23 3.70 -21.82 -18.00
CA SER A 23 3.25 -20.44 -18.27
C SER A 23 2.15 -20.41 -19.34
N ASN A 24 2.26 -21.19 -20.42
CA ASN A 24 1.24 -21.24 -21.47
C ASN A 24 -0.09 -21.80 -20.96
N LYS A 25 -0.07 -22.79 -20.05
CA LYS A 25 -1.25 -23.30 -19.37
C LYS A 25 -1.95 -22.20 -18.56
N VAL A 26 -1.20 -21.47 -17.72
CA VAL A 26 -1.70 -20.34 -16.93
C VAL A 26 -2.29 -19.26 -17.84
N PHE A 27 -1.56 -18.82 -18.87
CA PHE A 27 -2.05 -17.78 -19.79
C PHE A 27 -3.28 -18.23 -20.56
N GLY A 28 -3.39 -19.51 -20.93
CA GLY A 28 -4.60 -20.08 -21.52
C GLY A 28 -5.83 -19.98 -20.60
N LYS A 29 -5.67 -20.22 -19.28
CA LYS A 29 -6.72 -20.05 -18.28
C LYS A 29 -7.06 -18.56 -18.08
N HIS A 30 -6.05 -17.69 -18.01
CA HIS A 30 -6.26 -16.24 -17.89
C HIS A 30 -6.99 -15.67 -19.10
N ARG A 31 -6.66 -16.11 -20.33
CA ARG A 31 -7.37 -15.71 -21.55
C ARG A 31 -8.86 -16.07 -21.50
N LYS A 32 -9.19 -17.25 -20.97
CA LYS A 32 -10.59 -17.68 -20.79
C LYS A 32 -11.32 -16.86 -19.70
N SER A 33 -10.60 -16.43 -18.66
CA SER A 33 -11.19 -15.75 -17.49
C SER A 33 -11.27 -14.23 -17.66
N TYR A 34 -10.24 -13.62 -18.26
CA TYR A 34 -10.03 -12.16 -18.31
C TYR A 34 -9.99 -11.61 -19.74
N GLY A 35 -10.07 -12.45 -20.77
CA GLY A 35 -9.88 -12.08 -22.17
C GLY A 35 -8.40 -11.95 -22.56
N GLU A 36 -8.14 -11.64 -23.83
CA GLU A 36 -6.78 -11.54 -24.37
C GLU A 36 -5.95 -10.42 -23.70
N GLU A 37 -6.56 -9.23 -23.56
CA GLU A 37 -5.91 -8.05 -22.94
C GLU A 37 -5.48 -8.34 -21.49
N GLY A 38 -6.37 -8.96 -20.70
CA GLY A 38 -6.08 -9.31 -19.30
C GLY A 38 -4.98 -10.39 -19.18
N ALA A 39 -4.99 -11.38 -20.05
CA ALA A 39 -3.96 -12.41 -20.09
C ALA A 39 -2.59 -11.85 -20.51
N GLN A 40 -2.56 -10.99 -21.53
CA GLN A 40 -1.33 -10.33 -21.97
C GLN A 40 -0.74 -9.44 -20.86
N LYS A 41 -1.57 -8.76 -20.10
CA LYS A 41 -1.12 -7.92 -18.99
C LYS A 41 -0.45 -8.73 -17.88
N THR A 42 -1.06 -9.85 -17.45
CA THR A 42 -0.43 -10.73 -16.44
C THR A 42 0.85 -11.37 -16.96
N ARG A 43 0.90 -11.71 -18.27
CA ARG A 43 2.11 -12.22 -18.93
C ARG A 43 3.24 -11.19 -18.90
N SER A 44 2.98 -9.96 -19.33
CA SER A 44 3.99 -8.89 -19.37
C SER A 44 4.48 -8.52 -17.97
N ALA A 45 3.59 -8.49 -16.96
CA ALA A 45 3.97 -8.24 -15.58
C ALA A 45 4.88 -9.35 -15.04
N ALA A 46 4.52 -10.62 -15.24
CA ALA A 46 5.34 -11.77 -14.82
C ALA A 46 6.71 -11.76 -15.50
N GLN A 47 6.76 -11.47 -16.81
CA GLN A 47 7.98 -11.37 -17.57
C GLN A 47 8.90 -10.26 -17.04
N LYS A 48 8.37 -9.05 -16.83
CA LYS A 48 9.11 -7.90 -16.30
C LYS A 48 9.71 -8.24 -14.92
N VAL A 49 8.88 -8.74 -14.00
CA VAL A 49 9.30 -9.07 -12.64
C VAL A 49 10.38 -10.16 -12.63
N LEU A 50 10.15 -11.27 -13.33
CA LEU A 50 11.11 -12.38 -13.31
C LEU A 50 12.44 -12.00 -13.99
N SER A 51 12.42 -11.30 -15.13
CA SER A 51 13.65 -10.83 -15.79
C SER A 51 14.48 -9.92 -14.89
N ALA A 52 13.84 -8.96 -14.24
CA ALA A 52 14.53 -8.05 -13.32
C ALA A 52 15.10 -8.79 -12.09
N SER A 53 14.34 -9.73 -11.53
CA SER A 53 14.77 -10.53 -10.38
C SER A 53 15.97 -11.44 -10.73
N LEU A 54 15.99 -12.04 -11.92
CA LEU A 54 17.13 -12.84 -12.39
C LEU A 54 18.38 -12.02 -12.67
N LEU A 55 18.24 -10.75 -13.02
CA LEU A 55 19.36 -9.82 -13.11
C LEU A 55 19.90 -9.47 -11.70
N GLN A 56 19.00 -9.28 -10.75
CA GLN A 56 19.33 -8.99 -9.36
C GLN A 56 20.08 -10.15 -8.68
N GLU A 57 19.71 -11.41 -8.92
CA GLU A 57 20.42 -12.60 -8.43
C GLU A 57 21.92 -12.62 -8.83
N LYS A 58 22.29 -11.93 -9.91
CA LYS A 58 23.68 -11.81 -10.37
C LYS A 58 24.45 -10.68 -9.71
N ASP A 59 23.78 -9.81 -8.97
CA ASP A 59 24.35 -8.66 -8.27
C ASP A 59 24.56 -9.00 -6.80
N SER A 60 25.78 -9.42 -6.44
CA SER A 60 26.15 -9.79 -5.07
C SER A 60 26.03 -8.65 -4.03
N SER A 61 25.79 -7.42 -4.48
CA SER A 61 25.54 -6.28 -3.58
C SER A 61 24.09 -6.19 -3.11
N LYS A 62 23.17 -6.98 -3.71
CA LYS A 62 21.74 -6.99 -3.42
C LYS A 62 21.30 -8.31 -2.81
N THR A 63 20.31 -8.25 -1.95
CA THR A 63 19.62 -9.46 -1.47
C THR A 63 18.63 -9.94 -2.52
N ASN A 64 18.23 -11.22 -2.46
CA ASN A 64 17.21 -11.80 -3.35
C ASN A 64 15.76 -11.43 -2.91
N ASN A 65 15.59 -10.37 -2.14
CA ASN A 65 14.28 -9.91 -1.68
C ASN A 65 13.69 -8.88 -2.63
N VAL A 66 12.50 -9.14 -3.11
CA VAL A 66 11.77 -8.29 -4.07
C VAL A 66 10.41 -7.94 -3.48
N LEU A 67 10.03 -6.69 -3.50
CA LEU A 67 8.71 -6.22 -3.10
C LEU A 67 7.81 -6.07 -4.32
N LEU A 68 6.71 -6.82 -4.34
CA LEU A 68 5.67 -6.71 -5.36
C LEU A 68 4.50 -5.90 -4.81
N VAL A 69 4.27 -4.73 -5.34
CA VAL A 69 3.20 -3.83 -4.90
C VAL A 69 2.05 -3.85 -5.90
N GLY A 70 0.86 -4.19 -5.42
CA GLY A 70 -0.36 -4.12 -6.23
C GLY A 70 -1.49 -3.49 -5.45
N LYS A 71 -2.32 -2.66 -6.08
CA LYS A 71 -3.44 -1.98 -5.42
C LYS A 71 -4.43 -2.96 -4.76
N VAL A 72 -5.22 -2.50 -3.80
CA VAL A 72 -6.20 -3.33 -3.07
C VAL A 72 -7.20 -3.95 -4.07
N GLN A 73 -7.38 -5.27 -4.04
CA GLN A 73 -8.26 -6.02 -4.95
C GLN A 73 -7.95 -5.86 -6.46
N SER A 74 -6.71 -5.53 -6.80
CA SER A 74 -6.25 -5.34 -8.19
C SER A 74 -5.96 -6.64 -8.95
N GLY A 75 -6.15 -7.82 -8.34
CA GLY A 75 -5.87 -9.11 -8.97
C GLY A 75 -4.42 -9.58 -8.79
N LYS A 76 -3.75 -9.23 -7.70
CA LYS A 76 -2.39 -9.68 -7.36
C LYS A 76 -2.20 -11.19 -7.53
N THR A 77 -3.17 -11.99 -7.07
CA THR A 77 -3.09 -13.45 -7.19
C THR A 77 -2.95 -13.94 -8.63
N SER A 78 -3.63 -13.31 -9.60
CA SER A 78 -3.49 -13.69 -11.02
C SER A 78 -2.08 -13.37 -11.56
N ASN A 79 -1.47 -12.28 -11.11
CA ASN A 79 -0.07 -11.99 -11.44
C ASN A 79 0.87 -13.03 -10.82
N LEU A 80 0.58 -13.49 -9.58
CA LEU A 80 1.37 -14.55 -8.92
C LEU A 80 1.21 -15.90 -9.65
N GLU A 81 0.01 -16.26 -10.12
CA GLU A 81 -0.20 -17.45 -10.94
C GLU A 81 0.68 -17.41 -12.21
N ALA A 82 0.68 -16.27 -12.90
CA ALA A 82 1.49 -16.05 -14.09
C ALA A 82 3.00 -16.13 -13.77
N LEU A 83 3.42 -15.51 -12.67
CA LEU A 83 4.82 -15.49 -12.25
C LEU A 83 5.32 -16.89 -11.85
N VAL A 84 4.51 -17.67 -11.12
CA VAL A 84 4.82 -19.06 -10.75
C VAL A 84 4.95 -19.92 -12.00
N GLY A 85 3.99 -19.86 -12.94
CA GLY A 85 4.07 -20.61 -14.18
C GLY A 85 5.33 -20.28 -14.99
N LEU A 86 5.68 -19.00 -15.07
CA LEU A 86 6.89 -18.56 -15.78
C LEU A 86 8.18 -18.94 -15.04
N ALA A 87 8.20 -18.90 -13.70
CA ALA A 87 9.35 -19.33 -12.90
C ALA A 87 9.64 -20.83 -13.09
N LEU A 88 8.58 -21.68 -13.12
CA LEU A 88 8.71 -23.11 -13.40
C LEU A 88 9.32 -23.38 -14.76
N ASP A 89 8.89 -22.67 -15.82
CA ASP A 89 9.47 -22.79 -17.16
C ASP A 89 10.94 -22.34 -17.22
N ASN A 90 11.38 -21.54 -16.24
CA ASN A 90 12.76 -20.99 -16.15
C ASN A 90 13.62 -21.66 -15.07
N GLY A 91 13.29 -22.89 -14.71
CA GLY A 91 14.13 -23.78 -13.91
C GLY A 91 13.96 -23.68 -12.39
N PHE A 92 12.99 -22.92 -11.90
CA PHE A 92 12.59 -23.03 -10.50
C PHE A 92 11.82 -24.34 -10.31
N ASN A 93 12.31 -25.20 -9.42
CA ASN A 93 11.75 -26.55 -9.24
C ASN A 93 11.11 -26.74 -7.82
N LEU A 94 11.34 -25.80 -6.92
CA LEU A 94 10.68 -25.77 -5.61
C LEU A 94 10.07 -24.39 -5.36
N ILE A 95 8.77 -24.36 -5.11
CA ILE A 95 8.07 -23.11 -4.76
C ILE A 95 7.45 -23.27 -3.37
N VAL A 96 7.66 -22.28 -2.50
CA VAL A 96 7.01 -22.17 -1.19
C VAL A 96 6.19 -20.89 -1.16
N MET A 97 4.90 -20.98 -0.84
CA MET A 97 4.02 -19.82 -0.74
C MET A 97 3.34 -19.74 0.62
N TYR A 98 3.41 -18.59 1.24
CA TYR A 98 2.62 -18.25 2.42
C TYR A 98 1.25 -17.73 1.95
N GLY A 99 0.23 -18.59 1.96
CA GLY A 99 -1.10 -18.35 1.39
C GLY A 99 -2.10 -17.73 2.36
N GLY A 100 -1.67 -16.80 3.19
CA GLY A 100 -2.51 -16.12 4.17
C GLY A 100 -2.28 -16.58 5.63
N TYR A 101 -3.06 -16.03 6.56
CA TYR A 101 -2.92 -16.23 8.00
C TYR A 101 -4.04 -17.11 8.61
N ASP A 102 -5.02 -17.53 7.82
CA ASP A 102 -6.08 -18.45 8.24
C ASP A 102 -6.34 -19.59 7.24
N ASN A 103 -6.99 -20.65 7.73
CA ASN A 103 -7.26 -21.84 6.92
C ASN A 103 -8.24 -21.59 5.76
N THR A 104 -9.08 -20.55 5.83
CA THR A 104 -10.04 -20.25 4.75
C THR A 104 -9.30 -19.65 3.56
N LEU A 105 -8.40 -18.72 3.81
CA LEU A 105 -7.54 -18.13 2.80
C LEU A 105 -6.60 -19.17 2.19
N LEU A 106 -5.99 -20.02 3.04
CA LEU A 106 -5.17 -21.13 2.56
C LEU A 106 -5.93 -21.99 1.55
N LYS A 107 -7.14 -22.46 1.91
CA LYS A 107 -7.98 -23.27 1.02
C LYS A 107 -8.34 -22.58 -0.28
N GLN A 108 -8.66 -21.28 -0.22
CA GLN A 108 -8.96 -20.49 -1.42
C GLN A 108 -7.74 -20.40 -2.34
N THR A 109 -6.56 -20.13 -1.78
CA THR A 109 -5.30 -20.03 -2.52
C THR A 109 -4.95 -21.38 -3.16
N VAL A 110 -4.95 -22.47 -2.39
CA VAL A 110 -4.69 -23.83 -2.89
C VAL A 110 -5.64 -24.19 -4.04
N LYS A 111 -6.96 -24.00 -3.83
CA LYS A 111 -7.98 -24.31 -4.86
C LYS A 111 -7.75 -23.50 -6.14
N ARG A 112 -7.34 -22.25 -6.00
CA ARG A 112 -7.08 -21.35 -7.15
C ARG A 112 -5.87 -21.82 -7.95
N PHE A 113 -4.73 -22.06 -7.29
CA PHE A 113 -3.52 -22.51 -7.97
C PHE A 113 -3.70 -23.92 -8.59
N ARG A 114 -4.32 -24.88 -7.89
CA ARG A 114 -4.64 -26.20 -8.47
C ARG A 114 -5.49 -26.09 -9.73
N LYS A 115 -6.53 -25.23 -9.69
CA LYS A 115 -7.39 -25.00 -10.85
C LYS A 115 -6.63 -24.37 -12.01
N THR A 116 -5.76 -23.39 -11.75
CA THR A 116 -5.03 -22.66 -12.79
C THR A 116 -3.93 -23.51 -13.41
N MET A 117 -3.26 -24.34 -12.62
CA MET A 117 -2.14 -25.18 -13.06
C MET A 117 -2.54 -26.61 -13.44
N ASP A 118 -3.82 -26.95 -13.35
CA ASP A 118 -4.35 -28.32 -13.52
C ASP A 118 -3.67 -29.36 -12.61
N SER A 119 -3.21 -28.93 -11.42
CA SER A 119 -2.58 -29.81 -10.45
C SER A 119 -3.57 -30.85 -9.91
N PRO A 120 -3.14 -32.10 -9.66
CA PRO A 120 -3.99 -33.16 -9.14
C PRO A 120 -4.58 -32.77 -7.77
N LYS A 121 -5.75 -33.32 -7.46
CA LYS A 121 -6.46 -33.11 -6.19
C LYS A 121 -6.30 -34.27 -5.25
N ASP A 122 -5.98 -35.46 -5.78
CA ASP A 122 -6.08 -36.75 -5.12
C ASP A 122 -4.88 -37.62 -5.45
N THR A 123 -4.43 -38.43 -4.48
CA THR A 123 -3.33 -39.37 -4.65
C THR A 123 -3.80 -40.81 -4.94
N ASP A 124 -5.12 -41.08 -4.90
CA ASP A 124 -5.67 -42.43 -4.95
C ASP A 124 -6.07 -42.93 -6.37
N GLU A 125 -6.04 -42.06 -7.38
CA GLU A 125 -6.29 -42.51 -8.75
C GLU A 125 -4.95 -42.82 -9.43
N GLY A 126 -4.64 -44.08 -9.52
CA GLY A 126 -3.53 -44.80 -10.10
C GLY A 126 -2.49 -44.09 -11.00
N ASP A 127 -1.40 -44.75 -11.23
CA ASP A 127 -0.10 -44.43 -11.82
C ASP A 127 0.03 -43.38 -12.96
N ASP A 128 -1.06 -42.82 -13.46
CA ASP A 128 -1.06 -41.83 -14.57
C ASP A 128 -1.18 -40.34 -14.12
N LEU A 129 -1.15 -40.03 -12.83
CA LEU A 129 -1.44 -38.69 -12.31
C LEU A 129 -0.27 -37.72 -12.28
N TRP A 130 0.95 -38.21 -12.40
CA TRP A 130 2.16 -37.38 -12.28
C TRP A 130 2.74 -37.05 -13.65
N ASP A 131 2.06 -36.14 -14.36
CA ASP A 131 2.56 -35.57 -15.59
C ASP A 131 3.59 -34.45 -15.24
N SER A 132 4.77 -34.54 -15.80
CA SER A 132 5.83 -33.52 -15.66
C SER A 132 5.41 -32.11 -16.09
N SER A 133 4.27 -31.98 -16.78
CA SER A 133 3.66 -30.70 -17.15
C SER A 133 2.80 -30.05 -16.06
N THR A 134 2.64 -30.69 -14.89
CA THR A 134 1.83 -30.18 -13.77
C THR A 134 2.62 -30.22 -12.47
N PRO A 135 2.66 -29.13 -11.67
CA PRO A 135 3.33 -29.12 -10.38
C PRO A 135 2.51 -29.87 -9.34
N ASN A 136 3.19 -30.55 -8.41
CA ASN A 136 2.55 -31.12 -7.22
C ASN A 136 2.34 -30.05 -6.18
N ILE A 137 1.09 -29.68 -5.89
CA ILE A 137 0.74 -28.65 -4.92
C ILE A 137 0.34 -29.28 -3.58
N PHE A 138 1.26 -29.19 -2.60
CA PHE A 138 1.06 -29.65 -1.22
C PHE A 138 0.61 -28.48 -0.34
N THR A 139 -0.09 -28.81 0.76
CA THR A 139 -0.59 -27.80 1.69
C THR A 139 -0.44 -28.20 3.14
N THR A 140 -0.37 -27.24 4.04
CA THR A 140 -0.42 -27.48 5.50
C THR A 140 -1.84 -27.64 6.05
N ASP A 141 -2.88 -27.71 5.21
CA ASP A 141 -4.21 -28.10 5.66
C ASP A 141 -4.27 -29.62 5.92
N ASN A 142 -4.37 -30.02 7.18
CA ASN A 142 -4.41 -31.42 7.58
C ASN A 142 -5.62 -32.22 7.06
N LYS A 143 -6.62 -31.52 6.51
CA LYS A 143 -7.82 -32.15 5.90
C LYS A 143 -7.68 -32.35 4.40
N ASP A 144 -6.59 -31.85 3.82
CA ASP A 144 -6.30 -31.99 2.40
C ASP A 144 -5.58 -33.32 2.15
N GLU A 145 -5.86 -33.95 1.03
CA GLU A 145 -5.26 -35.22 0.65
C GLU A 145 -3.77 -35.09 0.31
N LEU A 146 -3.38 -33.98 -0.27
CA LEU A 146 -1.99 -33.57 -0.48
C LEU A 146 -1.45 -32.73 0.70
N CYS A 147 -1.71 -33.20 1.93
CA CYS A 147 -1.18 -32.57 3.11
C CYS A 147 0.32 -32.84 3.26
N ILE A 148 1.05 -31.79 3.68
CA ILE A 148 2.50 -31.85 3.90
C ILE A 148 2.94 -32.93 4.88
N ASN A 149 2.08 -33.38 5.77
CA ASN A 149 2.38 -34.50 6.70
C ASN A 149 2.68 -35.83 5.98
N LYS A 150 2.32 -35.96 4.69
CA LYS A 150 2.60 -37.10 3.82
C LYS A 150 3.86 -36.87 2.95
N LEU A 151 4.47 -35.69 3.02
CA LEU A 151 5.62 -35.29 2.23
C LEU A 151 6.90 -35.52 3.02
N THR A 152 7.85 -36.19 2.41
CA THR A 152 9.21 -36.40 2.96
C THR A 152 10.25 -35.82 2.02
N ALA A 153 11.46 -35.60 2.49
CA ALA A 153 12.57 -35.17 1.63
C ALA A 153 12.82 -36.16 0.49
N ASP A 154 12.71 -37.48 0.74
CA ASP A 154 12.90 -38.49 -0.31
C ASP A 154 11.80 -38.43 -1.37
N THR A 155 10.56 -38.15 -0.96
CA THR A 155 9.45 -37.98 -1.91
C THR A 155 9.68 -36.74 -2.78
N ILE A 156 10.17 -35.64 -2.19
CA ILE A 156 10.52 -34.44 -2.96
C ILE A 156 11.64 -34.74 -3.94
N ARG A 157 12.70 -35.44 -3.53
CA ARG A 157 13.80 -35.85 -4.42
C ARG A 157 13.28 -36.66 -5.61
N SER A 158 12.43 -37.65 -5.35
CA SER A 158 11.84 -38.48 -6.41
C SER A 158 11.11 -37.64 -7.45
N PHE A 159 10.27 -36.68 -7.02
CA PHE A 159 9.57 -35.79 -7.95
C PHE A 159 10.53 -34.91 -8.75
N LEU A 160 11.53 -34.34 -8.09
CA LEU A 160 12.52 -33.48 -8.77
C LEU A 160 13.40 -34.25 -9.74
N ASP A 161 13.77 -35.52 -9.42
CA ASP A 161 14.52 -36.43 -10.31
C ASP A 161 13.71 -36.79 -11.56
N GLU A 162 12.39 -36.89 -11.44
CA GLU A 162 11.46 -37.12 -12.54
C GLU A 162 11.13 -35.83 -13.32
N GLY A 163 11.68 -34.69 -12.92
CA GLY A 163 11.44 -33.38 -13.53
C GLY A 163 10.08 -32.76 -13.14
N VAL A 164 9.44 -33.27 -12.11
CA VAL A 164 8.16 -32.75 -11.60
C VAL A 164 8.41 -31.73 -10.48
N PRO A 165 8.07 -30.45 -10.66
CA PRO A 165 8.31 -29.43 -9.64
C PRO A 165 7.35 -29.57 -8.45
N VAL A 166 7.83 -29.18 -7.27
CA VAL A 166 7.08 -29.21 -6.02
C VAL A 166 6.67 -27.80 -5.62
N PHE A 167 5.40 -27.64 -5.30
CA PHE A 167 4.85 -26.38 -4.81
C PHE A 167 4.18 -26.58 -3.45
N ILE A 168 4.66 -25.91 -2.40
CA ILE A 168 4.15 -26.00 -1.04
C ILE A 168 3.42 -24.70 -0.71
N ILE A 169 2.13 -24.78 -0.37
CA ILE A 169 1.33 -23.63 0.08
C ILE A 169 1.01 -23.81 1.56
N THR A 170 1.54 -22.93 2.40
CA THR A 170 1.40 -22.97 3.86
C THR A 170 0.74 -21.72 4.41
N ILE A 171 0.13 -21.87 5.58
CA ILE A 171 -0.37 -20.74 6.38
C ILE A 171 0.79 -20.03 7.10
N LYS A 172 0.68 -18.73 7.33
CA LYS A 172 1.64 -17.93 8.12
C LYS A 172 1.52 -18.21 9.62
N ASP A 173 1.86 -19.40 10.01
CA ASP A 173 1.92 -19.88 11.40
C ASP A 173 3.30 -20.49 11.67
N ALA A 174 3.94 -20.06 12.74
CA ALA A 174 5.32 -20.45 13.05
C ALA A 174 5.51 -21.97 13.13
N ARG A 175 4.53 -22.71 13.68
CA ARG A 175 4.60 -24.18 13.80
C ARG A 175 4.54 -24.81 12.40
N ARG A 176 3.64 -24.34 11.55
CA ARG A 176 3.48 -24.86 10.19
C ARG A 176 4.71 -24.62 9.33
N ILE A 177 5.25 -23.40 9.41
CA ILE A 177 6.48 -23.05 8.68
C ILE A 177 7.66 -23.89 9.17
N ARG A 178 7.83 -24.10 10.49
CA ARG A 178 8.87 -24.98 11.03
C ARG A 178 8.76 -26.40 10.54
N GLY A 179 7.54 -26.97 10.48
CA GLY A 179 7.34 -28.29 9.92
C GLY A 179 7.71 -28.40 8.44
N VAL A 180 7.52 -27.32 7.65
CA VAL A 180 8.05 -27.25 6.27
C VAL A 180 9.58 -27.17 6.29
N ASN A 181 10.16 -26.33 7.15
CA ASN A 181 11.62 -26.17 7.27
C ASN A 181 12.32 -27.50 7.60
N GLU A 182 11.76 -28.28 8.52
CA GLU A 182 12.32 -29.60 8.90
C GLU A 182 12.41 -30.55 7.69
N ILE A 183 11.40 -30.59 6.84
CA ILE A 183 11.41 -31.43 5.62
C ILE A 183 12.45 -30.90 4.61
N LEU A 184 12.53 -29.58 4.44
CA LEU A 184 13.42 -28.96 3.46
C LEU A 184 14.87 -28.96 3.92
N ASP A 185 15.14 -28.98 5.24
CA ASP A 185 16.51 -29.05 5.78
C ASP A 185 17.20 -30.37 5.40
N ASP A 186 16.44 -31.46 5.29
CA ASP A 186 16.94 -32.75 4.80
C ASP A 186 17.29 -32.76 3.30
N LEU A 187 16.95 -31.67 2.58
CA LEU A 187 17.28 -31.47 1.15
C LEU A 187 18.55 -30.63 0.94
N ARG A 188 19.25 -30.22 2.00
CA ARG A 188 20.48 -29.43 1.85
C ARG A 188 21.50 -30.13 0.96
N GLY A 189 22.04 -29.37 0.00
CA GLY A 189 23.00 -29.88 -0.98
C GLY A 189 22.37 -30.60 -2.19
N TYR A 190 21.03 -30.77 -2.22
CA TYR A 190 20.34 -31.20 -3.43
C TYR A 190 20.13 -30.02 -4.38
N PRO A 191 20.22 -30.22 -5.73
CA PRO A 191 20.11 -29.13 -6.70
C PRO A 191 18.69 -28.55 -6.77
N ILE A 192 18.39 -27.64 -5.90
CA ILE A 192 17.10 -26.93 -5.83
C ILE A 192 17.31 -25.49 -6.25
N ARG A 193 16.46 -24.99 -7.15
CA ARG A 193 16.26 -23.57 -7.38
C ARG A 193 14.90 -23.18 -6.86
N SER A 194 14.89 -22.41 -5.78
CA SER A 194 13.68 -22.14 -5.00
C SER A 194 13.17 -20.72 -5.16
N LEU A 195 11.84 -20.60 -5.13
CA LEU A 195 11.11 -19.34 -5.08
C LEU A 195 10.21 -19.35 -3.83
N VAL A 196 10.33 -18.32 -2.99
CA VAL A 196 9.44 -18.10 -1.84
C VAL A 196 8.52 -16.91 -2.14
N ILE A 197 7.22 -17.10 -1.97
CA ILE A 197 6.19 -16.07 -2.16
C ILE A 197 5.50 -15.81 -0.84
N ASP A 198 5.57 -14.59 -0.37
CA ASP A 198 4.92 -14.11 0.86
C ASP A 198 3.74 -13.20 0.50
N ASP A 199 2.57 -13.82 0.28
CA ASP A 199 1.34 -13.06 -0.01
C ASP A 199 0.84 -12.35 1.25
N GLU A 200 0.46 -11.09 1.14
CA GLU A 200 0.24 -10.17 2.26
C GLU A 200 1.48 -10.06 3.19
N GLY A 201 2.65 -9.79 2.59
CA GLY A 201 3.95 -9.75 3.27
C GLY A 201 4.11 -8.63 4.31
N ASP A 202 3.19 -7.68 4.35
CA ASP A 202 3.07 -6.66 5.41
C ASP A 202 2.48 -7.22 6.72
N GLN A 203 2.00 -8.49 6.73
CA GLN A 203 1.31 -9.10 7.85
C GLN A 203 1.96 -10.38 8.33
N ALA A 204 2.03 -10.52 9.65
CA ALA A 204 2.54 -11.70 10.35
C ALA A 204 3.97 -12.12 10.00
N SER A 205 4.46 -11.75 8.82
CA SER A 205 5.82 -12.08 8.34
C SER A 205 6.89 -11.19 8.96
N LEU A 206 6.54 -9.95 9.29
CA LEU A 206 7.48 -8.96 9.81
C LEU A 206 7.71 -9.14 11.32
N ASN A 207 8.90 -8.76 11.78
CA ASN A 207 9.18 -8.80 13.21
C ASN A 207 8.34 -7.75 13.95
N ASN A 208 7.43 -8.20 14.82
CA ASN A 208 6.49 -7.35 15.55
C ASN A 208 6.80 -7.24 17.05
N VAL A 209 8.01 -7.59 17.47
CA VAL A 209 8.44 -7.51 18.86
C VAL A 209 8.72 -6.06 19.23
N LYS A 210 8.07 -5.56 20.28
CA LYS A 210 8.18 -4.17 20.74
C LYS A 210 9.53 -3.84 21.36
N ASP A 211 10.13 -4.81 22.01
CA ASP A 211 11.43 -4.67 22.66
C ASP A 211 12.51 -5.19 21.71
N LYS A 212 13.41 -4.28 21.30
CA LYS A 212 14.51 -4.62 20.39
C LYS A 212 15.55 -5.55 21.01
N GLU A 213 15.55 -5.71 22.34
CA GLU A 213 16.41 -6.62 23.08
C GLU A 213 15.79 -8.02 23.26
N SER A 214 14.51 -8.20 22.89
CA SER A 214 13.83 -9.50 22.99
C SER A 214 13.97 -10.31 21.70
N ASP A 215 13.76 -11.63 21.80
CA ASP A 215 13.78 -12.56 20.67
C ASP A 215 12.79 -12.14 19.57
N ALA A 216 13.18 -12.36 18.32
CA ALA A 216 12.33 -12.09 17.16
C ALA A 216 10.99 -12.84 17.23
N SER A 217 9.96 -12.31 16.59
CA SER A 217 8.65 -13.00 16.55
C SER A 217 8.79 -14.38 15.93
N ALA A 218 8.05 -15.35 16.49
CA ALA A 218 8.20 -16.76 16.11
C ALA A 218 7.96 -17.03 14.61
N THR A 219 7.05 -16.29 13.98
CA THR A 219 6.77 -16.40 12.54
C THR A 219 7.90 -15.82 11.71
N TYR A 220 8.38 -14.62 12.06
CA TYR A 220 9.55 -14.02 11.41
C TYR A 220 10.77 -14.91 11.47
N ALA A 221 11.09 -15.44 12.68
CA ALA A 221 12.22 -16.35 12.86
C ALA A 221 12.08 -17.61 11.99
N ALA A 222 10.88 -18.21 11.90
CA ALA A 222 10.64 -19.36 11.06
C ALA A 222 10.81 -19.06 9.56
N ILE A 223 10.44 -17.86 9.10
CA ILE A 223 10.67 -17.40 7.71
C ILE A 223 12.16 -17.20 7.45
N CYS A 224 12.89 -16.58 8.38
CA CYS A 224 14.34 -16.44 8.25
C CYS A 224 15.05 -17.80 8.16
N THR A 225 14.65 -18.77 9.00
CA THR A 225 15.15 -20.15 8.89
C THR A 225 14.82 -20.79 7.53
N MET A 226 13.64 -20.55 6.96
CA MET A 226 13.31 -21.02 5.61
C MET A 226 14.28 -20.47 4.57
N LYS A 227 14.64 -19.19 4.64
CA LYS A 227 15.62 -18.60 3.73
C LYS A 227 17.01 -19.24 3.87
N GLU A 228 17.44 -19.52 5.11
CA GLU A 228 18.71 -20.18 5.38
C GLU A 228 18.72 -21.63 4.88
N VAL A 229 17.62 -22.38 5.08
CA VAL A 229 17.47 -23.77 4.62
C VAL A 229 17.52 -23.86 3.11
N LEU A 230 16.93 -22.89 2.40
CA LEU A 230 16.88 -22.83 0.94
C LEU A 230 18.07 -22.06 0.30
N ASP A 231 19.08 -21.72 1.09
CA ASP A 231 20.30 -21.02 0.62
C ASP A 231 19.98 -19.69 -0.12
N ASP A 232 19.32 -18.78 0.58
CA ASP A 232 18.90 -17.46 0.10
C ASP A 232 18.06 -17.51 -1.20
N PRO A 233 16.84 -18.07 -1.15
CA PRO A 233 15.94 -18.19 -2.29
C PRO A 233 15.53 -16.83 -2.85
N LEU A 234 15.07 -16.79 -4.09
CA LEU A 234 14.34 -15.63 -4.59
C LEU A 234 13.07 -15.45 -3.75
N TYR A 235 12.96 -14.30 -3.07
CA TYR A 235 11.89 -14.03 -2.10
C TYR A 235 11.02 -12.86 -2.57
N PHE A 236 9.75 -13.14 -2.86
CA PHE A 236 8.76 -12.14 -3.23
C PHE A 236 7.85 -11.80 -2.05
N SER A 237 7.98 -10.61 -1.50
CA SER A 237 7.00 -10.03 -0.58
C SER A 237 5.91 -9.31 -1.39
N VAL A 238 4.66 -9.74 -1.26
CA VAL A 238 3.54 -9.23 -2.08
C VAL A 238 2.53 -8.53 -1.18
N THR A 239 2.21 -7.29 -1.48
CA THR A 239 1.26 -6.52 -0.67
C THR A 239 0.51 -5.46 -1.45
N ALA A 240 -0.61 -4.99 -0.91
CA ALA A 240 -1.30 -3.77 -1.35
C ALA A 240 -0.96 -2.56 -0.47
N THR A 241 -0.33 -2.79 0.68
CA THR A 241 -0.05 -1.78 1.70
C THR A 241 1.41 -1.89 2.13
N PRO A 242 2.34 -1.39 1.29
CA PRO A 242 3.77 -1.65 1.42
C PRO A 242 4.47 -0.85 2.52
N GLN A 243 3.75 0.01 3.26
CA GLN A 243 4.30 0.94 4.24
C GLN A 243 5.18 0.23 5.30
N ALA A 244 4.77 -0.96 5.73
CA ALA A 244 5.54 -1.75 6.69
C ALA A 244 6.83 -2.31 6.06
N ASN A 245 6.77 -2.74 4.80
CA ASN A 245 7.90 -3.37 4.11
C ASN A 245 9.01 -2.38 3.76
N ILE A 246 8.66 -1.15 3.35
CA ILE A 246 9.64 -0.11 3.01
C ILE A 246 10.33 0.48 4.24
N PHE A 247 9.68 0.46 5.40
CA PHE A 247 10.24 0.96 6.65
C PHE A 247 10.90 -0.12 7.52
N LEU A 248 11.25 -1.27 6.93
CA LEU A 248 12.04 -2.28 7.63
C LEU A 248 13.45 -1.77 7.90
N ASN A 249 13.95 -2.09 9.10
CA ASN A 249 15.33 -1.82 9.46
C ASN A 249 16.31 -2.42 8.43
N SER A 250 17.42 -1.72 8.18
CA SER A 250 18.46 -2.14 7.23
C SER A 250 19.05 -3.54 7.52
N LEU A 251 18.96 -4.01 8.75
CA LEU A 251 19.42 -5.34 9.16
C LEU A 251 18.34 -6.43 9.05
N SER A 252 17.12 -6.09 8.63
CA SER A 252 16.06 -7.10 8.50
C SER A 252 16.34 -8.04 7.32
N ALA A 253 16.29 -9.35 7.59
CA ALA A 253 16.47 -10.38 6.57
C ALA A 253 15.39 -10.36 5.47
N LEU A 254 14.27 -9.67 5.70
CA LEU A 254 13.15 -9.53 4.75
C LEU A 254 13.10 -8.14 4.09
N ARG A 255 14.09 -7.26 4.34
CA ARG A 255 14.14 -5.95 3.70
C ARG A 255 14.24 -6.10 2.17
N PRO A 256 13.33 -5.49 1.40
CA PRO A 256 13.40 -5.55 -0.06
C PRO A 256 14.58 -4.74 -0.59
N SER A 257 15.24 -5.25 -1.62
CA SER A 257 16.29 -4.56 -2.38
C SER A 257 15.81 -4.05 -3.74
N SER A 258 14.61 -4.45 -4.17
CA SER A 258 13.94 -3.92 -5.35
C SER A 258 12.43 -3.91 -5.17
N VAL A 259 11.75 -3.10 -5.97
CA VAL A 259 10.29 -2.95 -5.99
C VAL A 259 9.79 -3.09 -7.42
N HIS A 260 8.68 -3.81 -7.61
CA HIS A 260 7.97 -3.87 -8.88
C HIS A 260 6.47 -3.64 -8.69
N LEU A 261 5.89 -2.85 -9.59
CA LEU A 261 4.47 -2.51 -9.59
C LEU A 261 3.66 -3.51 -10.40
N LEU A 262 2.63 -4.08 -9.75
CA LEU A 262 1.62 -4.93 -10.39
C LEU A 262 0.42 -4.05 -10.79
N HIS A 263 0.50 -3.44 -11.96
CA HIS A 263 -0.55 -2.54 -12.44
C HIS A 263 -1.88 -3.26 -12.64
N PRO A 264 -3.02 -2.71 -12.16
CA PRO A 264 -4.34 -3.29 -12.34
C PRO A 264 -4.74 -3.32 -13.82
N ALA A 265 -5.56 -4.28 -14.24
CA ALA A 265 -6.11 -4.36 -15.58
C ALA A 265 -7.24 -3.33 -15.79
N LYS A 266 -7.65 -3.14 -17.05
CA LYS A 266 -8.75 -2.24 -17.42
C LYS A 266 -10.04 -2.58 -16.68
N GLY A 267 -10.74 -1.54 -16.20
CA GLY A 267 -11.98 -1.67 -15.46
C GLY A 267 -11.79 -1.84 -13.94
N TYR A 268 -10.56 -1.68 -13.45
CA TYR A 268 -10.31 -1.54 -12.03
C TYR A 268 -10.74 -0.14 -11.55
N CYS A 269 -11.50 -0.11 -10.46
CA CYS A 269 -11.93 1.07 -9.74
C CYS A 269 -11.29 1.02 -8.35
N GLY A 270 -10.26 1.80 -8.12
CA GLY A 270 -9.49 1.87 -6.89
C GLY A 270 -9.75 3.13 -6.07
N ALA A 271 -8.80 3.50 -5.21
CA ALA A 271 -8.91 4.66 -4.34
C ALA A 271 -9.12 5.96 -5.13
N GLU A 272 -8.33 6.19 -6.18
CA GLU A 272 -8.46 7.33 -7.08
C GLU A 272 -9.89 7.45 -7.65
N TYR A 273 -10.42 6.37 -8.24
CA TYR A 273 -11.76 6.32 -8.85
C TYR A 273 -12.88 6.64 -7.86
N PHE A 274 -12.78 6.16 -6.61
CA PHE A 274 -13.83 6.35 -5.62
C PHE A 274 -13.73 7.68 -4.87
N HIS A 275 -12.51 8.19 -4.66
CA HIS A 275 -12.28 9.26 -3.69
C HIS A 275 -11.62 10.51 -4.27
N LEU A 276 -10.98 10.46 -5.45
CA LEU A 276 -10.38 11.63 -6.10
C LEU A 276 -11.14 12.09 -7.35
N GLU A 277 -11.89 11.18 -7.97
CA GLU A 277 -12.74 11.49 -9.12
C GLU A 277 -14.21 11.64 -8.68
N ASP A 278 -14.91 12.62 -9.24
CA ASP A 278 -16.35 12.81 -8.93
C ASP A 278 -17.22 11.95 -9.85
N HIS A 279 -17.50 10.75 -9.42
CA HIS A 279 -18.44 9.82 -10.07
C HIS A 279 -19.81 9.74 -9.37
N GLY A 280 -20.05 10.56 -8.36
CA GLY A 280 -21.28 10.54 -7.57
C GLY A 280 -21.52 9.22 -6.81
N ILE A 281 -20.47 8.48 -6.49
CA ILE A 281 -20.57 7.16 -5.83
C ILE A 281 -20.68 7.29 -4.31
N ILE A 282 -20.04 8.31 -3.74
CA ILE A 282 -20.07 8.54 -2.29
C ILE A 282 -21.37 9.24 -1.93
N TYR A 283 -22.12 8.64 -1.00
CA TYR A 283 -23.32 9.20 -0.41
C TYR A 283 -23.05 9.51 1.06
N THR A 284 -22.95 10.79 1.39
CA THR A 284 -22.67 11.23 2.76
C THR A 284 -23.88 11.02 3.66
N VAL A 285 -23.66 10.32 4.79
CA VAL A 285 -24.71 10.06 5.79
C VAL A 285 -24.34 10.72 7.13
N PRO A 286 -25.32 11.04 7.98
CA PRO A 286 -25.06 11.53 9.32
C PRO A 286 -24.25 10.53 10.17
N ASP A 287 -23.47 11.03 11.11
CA ASP A 287 -22.81 10.20 12.15
C ASP A 287 -23.79 9.92 13.30
N GLU A 288 -24.77 9.07 13.02
CA GLU A 288 -25.91 8.80 13.91
C GLU A 288 -25.91 7.38 14.53
N MET A 289 -24.89 6.58 14.24
CA MET A 289 -24.90 5.16 14.60
C MET A 289 -24.82 4.92 16.12
N ASP A 290 -24.05 5.72 16.86
CA ASP A 290 -23.94 5.59 18.32
C ASP A 290 -25.28 5.97 19.00
N ASP A 291 -25.93 7.06 18.55
CA ASP A 291 -27.24 7.47 19.05
C ASP A 291 -28.33 6.44 18.70
N ALA A 292 -28.31 5.92 17.47
CA ALA A 292 -29.24 4.89 17.02
C ALA A 292 -29.12 3.59 17.84
N ARG A 293 -27.90 3.21 18.22
CA ARG A 293 -27.66 2.07 19.11
C ARG A 293 -28.25 2.34 20.50
N ASP A 294 -27.99 3.50 21.07
CA ASP A 294 -28.40 3.85 22.44
C ASP A 294 -29.95 3.99 22.54
N GLU A 295 -30.59 4.45 21.47
CA GLU A 295 -32.05 4.49 21.32
C GLU A 295 -32.68 3.17 20.87
N ASN A 296 -31.88 2.17 20.50
CA ASN A 296 -32.32 0.91 19.90
C ASN A 296 -33.25 1.12 18.68
N ARG A 297 -32.87 2.03 17.80
CA ARG A 297 -33.67 2.42 16.62
C ARG A 297 -32.79 2.32 15.37
N SER A 298 -33.30 1.63 14.33
CA SER A 298 -32.61 1.58 13.03
C SER A 298 -32.46 2.96 12.42
N PRO A 299 -31.22 3.40 12.09
CA PRO A 299 -31.01 4.69 11.44
C PRO A 299 -31.67 4.76 10.07
N GLU A 300 -32.19 5.94 9.72
CA GLU A 300 -32.83 6.14 8.41
C GLU A 300 -31.80 5.99 7.27
N SER A 301 -30.57 6.43 7.48
CA SER A 301 -29.46 6.27 6.53
C SER A 301 -29.15 4.80 6.20
N LEU A 302 -29.24 3.90 7.19
CA LEU A 302 -29.07 2.47 6.99
C LEU A 302 -30.25 1.88 6.21
N GLN A 303 -31.48 2.29 6.53
CA GLN A 303 -32.69 1.88 5.79
C GLN A 303 -32.62 2.34 4.33
N PHE A 304 -32.17 3.57 4.09
CA PHE A 304 -31.94 4.10 2.74
C PHE A 304 -30.91 3.27 1.97
N ALA A 305 -29.79 2.89 2.60
CA ALA A 305 -28.77 2.04 1.98
C ALA A 305 -29.28 0.63 1.66
N VAL A 306 -30.15 0.05 2.50
CA VAL A 306 -30.81 -1.24 2.23
C VAL A 306 -31.76 -1.12 1.02
N ARG A 307 -32.57 -0.06 0.95
CA ARG A 307 -33.43 0.23 -0.23
C ARG A 307 -32.58 0.37 -1.50
N HIS A 308 -31.47 1.10 -1.43
CA HIS A 308 -30.53 1.20 -2.55
C HIS A 308 -30.04 -0.19 -3.01
N PHE A 309 -29.63 -1.06 -2.10
CA PHE A 309 -29.15 -2.40 -2.44
C PHE A 309 -30.19 -3.23 -3.20
N ILE A 310 -31.44 -3.21 -2.73
CA ILE A 310 -32.54 -3.96 -3.36
C ILE A 310 -32.80 -3.42 -4.77
N MET A 311 -32.94 -2.10 -4.94
CA MET A 311 -33.19 -1.46 -6.22
C MET A 311 -32.04 -1.64 -7.20
N ALA A 312 -30.79 -1.40 -6.77
CA ALA A 312 -29.59 -1.59 -7.60
C ALA A 312 -29.44 -3.06 -8.07
N SER A 313 -29.74 -4.01 -7.19
CA SER A 313 -29.75 -5.44 -7.54
C SER A 313 -30.83 -5.77 -8.59
N ALA A 314 -32.03 -5.20 -8.47
CA ALA A 314 -33.13 -5.37 -9.43
C ALA A 314 -32.78 -4.73 -10.79
N ILE A 315 -32.21 -3.52 -10.81
CA ILE A 315 -31.74 -2.85 -12.02
C ILE A 315 -30.61 -3.66 -12.68
N LEU A 316 -29.65 -4.18 -11.93
CA LEU A 316 -28.60 -5.02 -12.50
C LEU A 316 -29.17 -6.32 -13.09
N LYS A 317 -30.18 -6.91 -12.42
CA LYS A 317 -30.89 -8.10 -12.89
C LYS A 317 -31.68 -7.82 -14.20
N SER A 318 -32.28 -6.65 -14.37
CA SER A 318 -32.98 -6.27 -15.60
C SER A 318 -32.05 -6.18 -16.81
N ARG A 319 -30.79 -5.81 -16.62
CA ARG A 319 -29.77 -5.73 -17.68
C ARG A 319 -29.25 -7.10 -18.15
N GLN A 320 -29.59 -8.17 -17.45
CA GLN A 320 -29.03 -9.51 -17.72
C GLN A 320 -29.90 -10.25 -18.78
N LYS A 321 -29.27 -10.62 -19.90
CA LYS A 321 -29.94 -11.24 -21.06
C LYS A 321 -30.31 -12.72 -20.93
N SER A 322 -30.03 -13.42 -19.83
CA SER A 322 -30.32 -14.85 -19.71
C SER A 322 -30.36 -15.31 -18.26
N GLY A 323 -31.17 -16.32 -17.95
CA GLY A 323 -31.47 -16.89 -16.63
C GLY A 323 -30.31 -17.46 -15.82
N LYS A 324 -29.09 -16.96 -15.99
CA LYS A 324 -27.96 -17.29 -15.11
C LYS A 324 -28.19 -16.65 -13.73
N ARG A 325 -28.01 -17.45 -12.71
CA ARG A 325 -28.04 -16.99 -11.32
C ARG A 325 -27.00 -15.88 -11.14
N MET A 326 -27.45 -14.70 -10.72
CA MET A 326 -26.62 -13.52 -10.49
C MET A 326 -26.45 -13.31 -8.99
N GLN A 327 -25.23 -13.11 -8.54
CA GLN A 327 -24.93 -12.76 -7.15
C GLN A 327 -24.67 -11.26 -7.04
N THR A 328 -25.27 -10.61 -6.03
CA THR A 328 -24.99 -9.22 -5.64
C THR A 328 -24.76 -9.16 -4.14
N HIS A 329 -23.98 -8.18 -3.71
CA HIS A 329 -23.57 -8.07 -2.32
C HIS A 329 -23.75 -6.65 -1.78
N MET A 330 -24.13 -6.59 -0.50
CA MET A 330 -24.05 -5.42 0.35
C MET A 330 -23.14 -5.73 1.55
N VAL A 331 -22.35 -4.75 1.96
CA VAL A 331 -21.51 -4.83 3.18
C VAL A 331 -21.90 -3.71 4.13
N ILE A 332 -22.13 -4.07 5.39
CA ILE A 332 -22.40 -3.13 6.50
C ILE A 332 -21.26 -3.27 7.51
N HIS A 333 -20.53 -2.17 7.69
CA HIS A 333 -19.39 -2.07 8.59
C HIS A 333 -19.52 -0.81 9.46
N ALA A 334 -20.35 -0.87 10.51
CA ALA A 334 -20.71 0.28 11.33
C ALA A 334 -20.09 0.25 12.73
N PHE A 335 -19.90 -0.94 13.33
CA PHE A 335 -19.36 -1.07 14.69
C PHE A 335 -18.23 -2.09 14.78
N ARG A 336 -17.47 -2.04 15.89
CA ARG A 336 -16.42 -3.02 16.20
C ARG A 336 -16.95 -4.18 17.04
N GLU A 337 -17.85 -3.89 17.93
CA GLU A 337 -18.34 -4.78 18.96
C GLU A 337 -19.29 -5.83 18.37
N VAL A 338 -19.11 -7.09 18.77
CA VAL A 338 -19.88 -8.24 18.22
C VAL A 338 -21.36 -8.16 18.55
N ASP A 339 -21.69 -7.72 19.76
CA ASP A 339 -23.08 -7.60 20.21
C ASP A 339 -23.87 -6.60 19.38
N THR A 340 -23.23 -5.51 18.95
CA THR A 340 -23.84 -4.51 18.07
C THR A 340 -24.11 -5.04 16.63
N HIS A 341 -23.33 -6.00 16.16
CA HIS A 341 -23.60 -6.64 14.88
C HIS A 341 -24.94 -7.41 14.90
N SER A 342 -25.27 -8.04 16.03
CA SER A 342 -26.55 -8.72 16.21
C SER A 342 -27.71 -7.75 16.21
N LEU A 343 -27.53 -6.56 16.76
CA LEU A 343 -28.52 -5.49 16.73
C LEU A 343 -28.77 -5.00 15.29
N ILE A 344 -27.71 -4.71 14.53
CA ILE A 344 -27.83 -4.34 13.11
C ILE A 344 -28.52 -5.44 12.31
N TYR A 345 -28.20 -6.71 12.58
CA TYR A 345 -28.88 -7.83 11.94
C TYR A 345 -30.39 -7.79 12.17
N GLN A 346 -30.84 -7.57 13.41
CA GLN A 346 -32.27 -7.46 13.75
C GLN A 346 -32.91 -6.29 13.02
N TRP A 347 -32.30 -5.12 12.99
CA TRP A 347 -32.81 -3.96 12.29
C TRP A 347 -32.98 -4.22 10.78
N VAL A 348 -31.94 -4.77 10.14
CA VAL A 348 -31.96 -5.06 8.70
C VAL A 348 -32.95 -6.16 8.38
N ALA A 349 -33.04 -7.22 9.20
CA ALA A 349 -33.98 -8.31 8.99
C ALA A 349 -35.45 -7.84 9.11
N SER A 350 -35.78 -7.09 10.17
CA SER A 350 -37.11 -6.50 10.33
C SER A 350 -37.47 -5.59 9.15
N TYR A 351 -36.55 -4.69 8.79
CA TYR A 351 -36.80 -3.75 7.70
C TYR A 351 -36.95 -4.41 6.34
N ILE A 352 -36.25 -5.51 6.05
CA ILE A 352 -36.43 -6.29 4.83
C ILE A 352 -37.85 -6.92 4.76
N GLU A 353 -38.35 -7.45 5.87
CA GLU A 353 -39.70 -7.99 5.93
C GLU A 353 -40.75 -6.88 5.74
N ASP A 354 -40.59 -5.71 6.33
CA ASP A 354 -41.45 -4.55 6.15
C ASP A 354 -41.52 -4.10 4.68
N ILE A 355 -40.32 -3.93 4.05
CA ILE A 355 -40.24 -3.57 2.61
C ILE A 355 -40.94 -4.62 1.74
N LYS A 356 -40.75 -5.89 2.05
CA LYS A 356 -41.32 -7.00 1.29
C LYS A 356 -42.85 -6.93 1.32
N GLY A 357 -43.43 -6.71 2.49
CA GLY A 357 -44.85 -6.51 2.65
C GLY A 357 -45.37 -5.35 1.79
N VAL A 358 -44.74 -4.17 1.88
CA VAL A 358 -45.15 -2.99 1.11
C VAL A 358 -45.08 -3.25 -0.41
N ILE A 359 -44.05 -3.95 -0.91
CA ILE A 359 -43.92 -4.25 -2.34
C ILE A 359 -44.99 -5.27 -2.78
N GLU A 360 -45.21 -6.34 -1.99
CA GLU A 360 -46.21 -7.37 -2.30
C GLU A 360 -47.64 -6.78 -2.31
N ASP A 361 -47.99 -5.99 -1.29
CA ASP A 361 -49.28 -5.32 -1.21
C ASP A 361 -49.49 -4.35 -2.39
N SER A 362 -48.46 -3.52 -2.71
CA SER A 362 -48.53 -2.60 -3.86
C SER A 362 -48.74 -3.33 -5.19
N LEU A 363 -48.11 -4.50 -5.38
CA LEU A 363 -48.26 -5.30 -6.60
C LEU A 363 -49.65 -5.99 -6.68
N ILE A 364 -50.27 -6.35 -5.53
CA ILE A 364 -51.56 -7.01 -5.46
C ILE A 364 -52.68 -5.98 -5.59
N GLU A 365 -52.60 -4.89 -4.86
CA GLU A 365 -53.65 -3.87 -4.76
C GLU A 365 -53.56 -2.79 -5.82
N GLY A 366 -52.38 -2.67 -6.51
CA GLY A 366 -52.12 -1.65 -7.51
C GLY A 366 -51.93 -0.26 -6.90
N THR A 367 -51.41 -0.18 -5.66
CA THR A 367 -51.10 1.08 -4.97
C THR A 367 -49.71 1.59 -5.32
N ASP A 368 -49.43 2.88 -5.05
CA ASP A 368 -48.16 3.53 -5.29
C ASP A 368 -47.26 3.54 -4.02
N ASP A 369 -47.60 2.80 -2.97
CA ASP A 369 -46.90 2.85 -1.69
C ASP A 369 -45.45 2.41 -1.81
N ALA A 370 -45.18 1.34 -2.55
CA ALA A 370 -43.83 0.89 -2.82
C ALA A 370 -43.03 1.92 -3.64
N ARG A 371 -43.66 2.58 -4.63
CA ARG A 371 -42.97 3.63 -5.41
C ARG A 371 -42.68 4.83 -4.53
N THR A 372 -43.58 5.23 -3.67
CA THR A 372 -43.39 6.32 -2.72
C THR A 372 -42.26 6.02 -1.76
N LEU A 373 -42.18 4.78 -1.23
CA LEU A 373 -41.11 4.34 -0.31
C LEU A 373 -39.70 4.37 -0.93
N PHE A 374 -39.57 4.12 -2.22
CA PHE A 374 -38.30 4.01 -2.91
C PHE A 374 -37.95 5.22 -3.79
N LEU A 375 -38.84 6.23 -3.90
CA LEU A 375 -38.67 7.36 -4.79
C LEU A 375 -37.42 8.16 -4.48
N ASP A 376 -37.16 8.38 -3.20
CA ASP A 376 -35.97 9.09 -2.71
C ASP A 376 -34.66 8.40 -3.14
N VAL A 377 -34.60 7.08 -3.08
CA VAL A 377 -33.46 6.29 -3.54
C VAL A 377 -33.33 6.35 -5.05
N TYR A 378 -34.45 6.21 -5.78
CA TYR A 378 -34.48 6.23 -7.24
C TYR A 378 -33.98 7.55 -7.79
N ASP A 379 -34.37 8.66 -7.19
CA ASP A 379 -34.03 10.01 -7.65
C ASP A 379 -32.59 10.42 -7.24
N ASN A 380 -32.15 10.05 -6.05
CA ASN A 380 -30.87 10.51 -5.53
C ASN A 380 -29.68 9.56 -5.81
N CYS A 381 -29.94 8.27 -6.04
CA CYS A 381 -28.88 7.30 -6.23
C CYS A 381 -28.63 6.87 -7.66
N PHE A 382 -29.52 7.17 -8.60
CA PHE A 382 -29.37 6.73 -9.99
C PHE A 382 -29.43 7.90 -10.96
N THR A 383 -28.51 7.89 -11.94
CA THR A 383 -28.45 8.91 -12.99
C THR A 383 -29.65 8.83 -13.93
N ASP A 384 -29.90 9.90 -14.69
CA ASP A 384 -30.97 9.94 -15.69
C ASP A 384 -30.85 8.81 -16.72
N ASP A 385 -29.64 8.43 -17.09
CA ASP A 385 -29.40 7.32 -18.02
C ASP A 385 -29.84 5.99 -17.41
N VAL A 386 -29.50 5.73 -16.15
CA VAL A 386 -29.93 4.52 -15.42
C VAL A 386 -31.44 4.49 -15.29
N ARG A 387 -32.06 5.63 -14.93
CA ARG A 387 -33.52 5.75 -14.78
C ARG A 387 -34.26 5.56 -16.10
N ARG A 388 -33.71 6.01 -17.21
CA ARG A 388 -34.24 5.78 -18.55
C ARG A 388 -34.21 4.32 -18.96
N ASP A 389 -33.09 3.64 -18.66
CA ASP A 389 -32.87 2.23 -18.99
C ASP A 389 -33.68 1.27 -18.10
N ALA A 390 -33.97 1.68 -16.88
CA ALA A 390 -34.74 0.93 -15.89
C ALA A 390 -35.82 1.83 -15.26
N PRO A 391 -36.93 2.13 -15.97
CA PRO A 391 -37.99 2.94 -15.43
C PRO A 391 -38.63 2.30 -14.21
N PHE A 392 -39.09 3.13 -13.27
CA PHE A 392 -39.68 2.66 -12.02
C PHE A 392 -41.14 2.23 -12.23
N ASP A 393 -41.34 1.14 -12.92
CA ASP A 393 -42.64 0.54 -13.28
C ASP A 393 -42.87 -0.79 -12.52
N ASP A 394 -43.98 -1.45 -12.81
CA ASP A 394 -44.32 -2.74 -12.20
C ASP A 394 -43.35 -3.86 -12.54
N CYS A 395 -42.60 -3.75 -13.66
CA CYS A 395 -41.58 -4.73 -14.01
C CYS A 395 -40.40 -4.64 -13.05
N LEU A 396 -39.95 -3.40 -12.73
CA LEU A 396 -38.89 -3.19 -11.75
C LEU A 396 -39.35 -3.60 -10.35
N LEU A 397 -40.60 -3.27 -9.95
CA LEU A 397 -41.16 -3.71 -8.66
C LEU A 397 -41.18 -5.23 -8.52
N LYS A 398 -41.57 -5.98 -9.56
CA LYS A 398 -41.50 -7.45 -9.57
C LYS A 398 -40.07 -7.97 -9.41
N LEU A 399 -39.10 -7.36 -10.08
CA LEU A 399 -37.70 -7.72 -9.91
C LEU A 399 -37.19 -7.43 -8.50
N MET A 400 -37.64 -6.35 -7.86
CA MET A 400 -37.29 -6.02 -6.47
C MET A 400 -37.91 -7.06 -5.50
N SER A 401 -39.17 -7.49 -5.72
CA SER A 401 -39.76 -8.60 -4.96
C SER A 401 -38.95 -9.89 -5.12
N ASP A 402 -38.56 -10.24 -6.35
CA ASP A 402 -37.72 -11.42 -6.60
C ASP A 402 -36.35 -11.31 -5.85
N VAL A 403 -35.72 -10.13 -5.85
CA VAL A 403 -34.45 -9.87 -5.13
C VAL A 403 -34.65 -10.06 -3.64
N LEU A 404 -35.69 -9.49 -3.05
CA LEU A 404 -36.04 -9.64 -1.62
C LEU A 404 -36.21 -11.09 -1.23
N ASN A 405 -36.96 -11.87 -2.03
CA ASN A 405 -37.23 -13.29 -1.78
C ASN A 405 -35.95 -14.15 -1.83
N ASP A 406 -34.91 -13.75 -2.58
CA ASP A 406 -33.62 -14.43 -2.65
C ASP A 406 -32.48 -13.60 -1.98
N THR A 407 -32.85 -12.74 -1.01
CA THR A 407 -31.88 -12.00 -0.16
C THR A 407 -31.64 -12.74 1.15
N GLY A 408 -30.37 -12.88 1.53
CA GLY A 408 -29.92 -13.43 2.80
C GLY A 408 -29.09 -12.42 3.57
N ILE A 409 -29.09 -12.54 4.91
CA ILE A 409 -28.25 -11.74 5.80
C ILE A 409 -27.27 -12.68 6.50
N ALA A 410 -25.99 -12.32 6.49
CA ALA A 410 -24.93 -13.10 7.12
C ALA A 410 -24.15 -12.24 8.14
N LEU A 411 -24.07 -12.73 9.38
CA LEU A 411 -23.19 -12.18 10.39
C LEU A 411 -21.79 -12.77 10.24
N HIS A 412 -20.78 -11.91 10.14
CA HIS A 412 -19.37 -12.28 10.16
C HIS A 412 -18.72 -11.76 11.43
N ASN A 413 -18.78 -12.54 12.52
CA ASN A 413 -18.17 -12.20 13.80
C ASN A 413 -17.19 -13.30 14.28
N GLY A 414 -16.28 -12.94 15.19
CA GLY A 414 -15.23 -13.85 15.67
C GLY A 414 -15.71 -15.01 16.56
N GLN A 415 -16.98 -15.01 17.01
CA GLN A 415 -17.55 -16.04 17.88
C GLN A 415 -18.06 -17.24 17.08
N ASP A 416 -18.39 -17.06 15.79
CA ASP A 416 -18.93 -18.12 14.92
C ASP A 416 -17.88 -19.09 14.35
N ARG A 417 -16.72 -19.25 14.99
CA ARG A 417 -15.69 -20.20 14.55
C ARG A 417 -16.15 -21.67 14.53
N GLY A 418 -17.29 -21.98 15.11
CA GLY A 418 -17.81 -23.36 15.26
C GLY A 418 -19.17 -23.64 14.61
N THR A 419 -20.00 -22.66 14.37
CA THR A 419 -21.36 -22.79 13.83
C THR A 419 -21.49 -22.08 12.49
N ARG A 420 -20.68 -22.46 11.51
CA ARG A 420 -21.06 -22.27 10.11
C ARG A 420 -22.18 -23.27 9.80
N GLU A 421 -23.35 -23.05 10.38
CA GLU A 421 -24.56 -23.49 9.70
C GLU A 421 -24.46 -22.93 8.31
N ILE A 422 -24.58 -23.80 7.34
CA ILE A 422 -24.67 -23.51 5.91
C ILE A 422 -25.86 -22.55 5.77
N VAL A 423 -25.62 -21.25 5.96
CA VAL A 423 -26.50 -20.23 5.46
C VAL A 423 -26.59 -20.56 3.97
N LYS A 424 -27.74 -21.10 3.53
CA LYS A 424 -27.98 -21.36 2.11
C LYS A 424 -27.67 -20.05 1.42
N PHE A 425 -26.53 -19.98 0.72
CA PHE A 425 -26.13 -18.76 0.04
C PHE A 425 -27.24 -18.35 -0.92
N LYS A 426 -27.91 -17.28 -0.55
CA LYS A 426 -28.88 -16.63 -1.40
C LYS A 426 -28.14 -15.91 -2.54
N SER A 427 -28.84 -15.59 -3.62
CA SER A 427 -28.22 -14.85 -4.74
C SER A 427 -27.85 -13.41 -4.34
N HIS A 428 -28.64 -12.82 -3.47
CA HIS A 428 -28.42 -11.47 -2.96
C HIS A 428 -28.04 -11.56 -1.49
N GLN A 429 -26.89 -11.03 -1.10
CA GLN A 429 -26.34 -11.26 0.23
C GLN A 429 -25.93 -9.95 0.91
N ILE A 430 -26.44 -9.73 2.11
CA ILE A 430 -26.03 -8.63 3.00
C ILE A 430 -25.10 -9.19 4.05
N TYR A 431 -23.88 -8.67 4.13
CA TYR A 431 -22.87 -9.04 5.10
C TYR A 431 -22.77 -7.98 6.17
N ILE A 432 -22.87 -8.37 7.43
CA ILE A 432 -22.74 -7.52 8.60
C ILE A 432 -21.55 -8.01 9.40
N GLY A 433 -20.60 -7.12 9.72
CA GLY A 433 -19.44 -7.50 10.51
C GLY A 433 -18.37 -6.43 10.60
N ALA A 434 -17.24 -6.81 11.19
CA ALA A 434 -16.07 -5.94 11.32
C ALA A 434 -14.83 -6.63 10.74
N GLN A 435 -13.95 -7.10 11.60
CA GLN A 435 -12.59 -7.55 11.28
C GLN A 435 -12.51 -8.68 10.23
N LEU A 436 -13.52 -9.57 10.17
CA LEU A 436 -13.56 -10.65 9.19
C LEU A 436 -13.94 -10.17 7.78
N LEU A 437 -14.55 -8.98 7.66
CA LEU A 437 -14.84 -8.34 6.38
C LEU A 437 -13.67 -7.50 5.86
N GLU A 438 -12.71 -7.16 6.72
CA GLU A 438 -11.58 -6.29 6.39
C GLU A 438 -10.57 -6.97 5.45
N ARG A 439 -10.46 -8.31 5.44
CA ARG A 439 -9.38 -9.04 4.73
C ARG A 439 -9.83 -10.37 4.18
N GLY A 440 -9.24 -10.76 3.05
CA GLY A 440 -9.35 -12.11 2.49
C GLY A 440 -10.67 -12.47 1.80
N ILE A 441 -11.70 -11.62 1.83
CA ILE A 441 -12.95 -11.84 1.13
C ILE A 441 -13.04 -10.94 -0.08
N THR A 442 -13.31 -11.52 -1.23
CA THR A 442 -13.63 -10.76 -2.46
C THR A 442 -15.14 -10.82 -2.68
N PHE A 443 -15.76 -9.67 -2.81
CA PHE A 443 -17.18 -9.54 -3.09
C PHE A 443 -17.40 -9.28 -4.59
N ASP A 444 -17.88 -10.28 -5.30
CA ASP A 444 -18.33 -10.08 -6.67
C ASP A 444 -19.60 -9.22 -6.68
N ARG A 445 -19.64 -8.19 -7.52
CA ARG A 445 -20.78 -7.27 -7.62
C ARG A 445 -21.24 -6.71 -6.26
N LEU A 446 -20.29 -6.12 -5.52
CA LEU A 446 -20.61 -5.30 -4.35
C LEU A 446 -21.23 -3.99 -4.83
N LEU A 447 -22.54 -3.85 -4.64
CA LEU A 447 -23.32 -2.69 -5.12
C LEU A 447 -23.48 -1.63 -4.05
N THR A 448 -23.56 -2.04 -2.79
CA THR A 448 -23.81 -1.14 -1.66
C THR A 448 -22.83 -1.42 -0.54
N THR A 449 -22.16 -0.37 -0.08
CA THR A 449 -21.36 -0.43 1.14
C THR A 449 -21.84 0.64 2.10
N TYR A 450 -22.18 0.24 3.32
CA TYR A 450 -22.47 1.13 4.43
C TYR A 450 -21.31 1.09 5.40
N PHE A 451 -20.49 2.15 5.43
CA PHE A 451 -19.23 2.21 6.17
C PHE A 451 -19.17 3.47 7.01
N THR A 452 -19.55 3.37 8.29
CA THR A 452 -19.63 4.50 9.23
C THR A 452 -18.70 4.33 10.42
N ARG A 453 -17.88 3.26 10.41
CA ARG A 453 -16.93 3.00 11.49
C ARG A 453 -15.56 3.57 11.17
N TRP A 454 -15.07 4.44 12.05
CA TRP A 454 -13.68 4.91 12.02
C TRP A 454 -12.98 4.66 13.37
N PRO A 455 -11.67 4.42 13.40
CA PRO A 455 -10.94 4.28 14.68
C PRO A 455 -11.04 5.56 15.51
N LYS A 456 -11.38 5.42 16.80
CA LYS A 456 -11.42 6.57 17.74
C LYS A 456 -10.02 7.09 18.14
N SER A 457 -8.96 6.33 17.86
CA SER A 457 -7.55 6.69 18.05
C SER A 457 -6.83 6.70 16.71
N ASP A 458 -5.59 7.20 16.70
CA ASP A 458 -4.72 7.20 15.51
C ASP A 458 -4.78 5.84 14.79
N GLY A 459 -5.41 5.79 13.63
CA GLY A 459 -5.48 4.61 12.79
C GLY A 459 -4.14 4.37 12.08
N ASN A 460 -4.01 3.20 11.43
CA ASN A 460 -2.92 2.94 10.52
C ASN A 460 -3.43 3.01 9.08
N MET A 461 -2.72 3.73 8.22
CA MET A 461 -3.06 3.93 6.80
C MET A 461 -3.18 2.58 6.06
N ASP A 462 -2.23 1.67 6.28
CA ASP A 462 -2.22 0.32 5.73
C ASP A 462 -3.51 -0.47 6.07
N THR A 463 -3.93 -0.40 7.31
CA THR A 463 -5.13 -1.10 7.79
C THR A 463 -6.41 -0.49 7.22
N ASN A 464 -6.49 0.85 7.15
CA ASN A 464 -7.68 1.54 6.66
C ASN A 464 -7.85 1.33 5.14
N LEU A 465 -6.78 1.38 4.35
CA LEU A 465 -6.82 1.05 2.92
C LEU A 465 -7.33 -0.39 2.68
N GLN A 466 -6.92 -1.35 3.48
CA GLN A 466 -7.37 -2.74 3.34
C GLN A 466 -8.85 -2.95 3.70
N ARG A 467 -9.48 -2.02 4.44
CA ARG A 467 -10.93 -2.01 4.72
C ARG A 467 -11.76 -1.63 3.51
N ALA A 468 -11.19 -0.95 2.54
CA ALA A 468 -11.89 -0.50 1.33
C ALA A 468 -12.23 -1.67 0.40
N ARG A 469 -13.19 -2.52 0.83
CA ARG A 469 -13.63 -3.70 0.06
C ARG A 469 -14.47 -3.35 -1.16
N TRP A 470 -14.88 -2.07 -1.29
CA TRP A 470 -15.58 -1.55 -2.46
C TRP A 470 -14.68 -1.34 -3.68
N PHE A 471 -13.36 -1.31 -3.53
CA PHE A 471 -12.44 -1.30 -4.66
C PHE A 471 -12.51 -2.61 -5.47
N GLY A 472 -11.99 -2.61 -6.69
CA GLY A 472 -11.90 -3.80 -7.53
C GLY A 472 -12.41 -3.57 -8.96
N TYR A 473 -12.67 -4.64 -9.71
CA TYR A 473 -13.12 -4.59 -11.10
C TYR A 473 -14.63 -4.30 -11.19
N ARG A 474 -15.00 -3.04 -11.13
CA ARG A 474 -16.38 -2.55 -10.94
C ARG A 474 -16.95 -1.80 -12.16
N SER A 475 -16.13 -1.44 -13.16
CA SER A 475 -16.52 -0.56 -14.27
C SER A 475 -17.78 -0.99 -15.03
N LYS A 476 -18.13 -2.29 -15.04
CA LYS A 476 -19.32 -2.80 -15.76
C LYS A 476 -20.65 -2.44 -15.10
N TYR A 477 -20.63 -2.00 -13.85
CA TYR A 477 -21.81 -1.68 -13.04
C TYR A 477 -21.52 -0.57 -12.01
N SER A 478 -20.49 0.24 -12.29
CA SER A 478 -20.09 1.34 -11.41
C SER A 478 -21.19 2.39 -11.23
N ASP A 479 -22.02 2.56 -12.21
CA ASP A 479 -23.22 3.42 -12.17
C ASP A 479 -24.27 3.01 -11.12
N LEU A 480 -24.22 1.74 -10.67
CA LEU A 480 -25.11 1.18 -9.64
C LEU A 480 -24.44 1.06 -8.25
N ILE A 481 -23.18 1.47 -8.11
CA ILE A 481 -22.47 1.37 -6.84
C ILE A 481 -22.70 2.61 -6.00
N ARG A 482 -22.91 2.42 -4.70
CA ARG A 482 -22.91 3.52 -3.71
C ARG A 482 -22.14 3.11 -2.45
N LEU A 483 -21.34 4.05 -1.97
CA LEU A 483 -20.66 4.01 -0.68
C LEU A 483 -21.34 5.02 0.25
N PHE A 484 -22.07 4.52 1.23
CA PHE A 484 -22.70 5.31 2.27
C PHE A 484 -21.70 5.46 3.42
N THR A 485 -21.26 6.67 3.68
CA THR A 485 -20.25 6.94 4.71
C THR A 485 -20.39 8.36 5.27
N THR A 486 -19.81 8.64 6.44
CA THR A 486 -19.81 9.99 6.99
C THR A 486 -18.83 10.89 6.24
N GLU A 487 -19.05 12.21 6.30
CA GLU A 487 -18.18 13.20 5.67
C GLU A 487 -16.72 13.05 6.14
N THR A 488 -16.53 12.94 7.45
CA THR A 488 -15.19 12.73 8.05
C THR A 488 -14.47 11.50 7.49
N ILE A 489 -15.20 10.39 7.29
CA ILE A 489 -14.61 9.16 6.73
C ILE A 489 -14.31 9.33 5.25
N ALA A 490 -15.17 10.01 4.50
CA ALA A 490 -14.93 10.30 3.09
C ALA A 490 -13.65 11.13 2.91
N ASP A 491 -13.46 12.18 3.72
CA ASP A 491 -12.26 13.02 3.71
C ASP A 491 -10.99 12.22 4.04
N GLU A 492 -11.05 11.36 5.06
CA GLU A 492 -9.93 10.50 5.43
C GLU A 492 -9.56 9.50 4.31
N PHE A 493 -10.55 8.97 3.58
CA PHE A 493 -10.27 8.11 2.42
C PHE A 493 -9.77 8.89 1.20
N SER A 494 -10.17 10.14 1.01
CA SER A 494 -9.61 11.02 -0.01
C SER A 494 -8.13 11.27 0.25
N PHE A 495 -7.76 11.58 1.50
CA PHE A 495 -6.38 11.68 1.92
C PHE A 495 -5.58 10.37 1.68
N LEU A 496 -6.16 9.21 2.05
CA LEU A 496 -5.51 7.91 1.80
C LEU A 496 -5.33 7.62 0.31
N ALA A 497 -6.24 8.08 -0.55
CA ALA A 497 -6.14 7.94 -1.99
C ALA A 497 -5.01 8.80 -2.58
N GLU A 498 -4.88 10.04 -2.13
CA GLU A 498 -3.76 10.93 -2.51
C GLU A 498 -2.41 10.34 -2.07
N MET A 499 -2.33 9.83 -0.84
CA MET A 499 -1.13 9.18 -0.32
C MET A 499 -0.79 7.90 -1.10
N GLU A 500 -1.79 7.07 -1.46
CA GLU A 500 -1.58 5.87 -2.28
C GLU A 500 -1.05 6.25 -3.67
N ASP A 501 -1.59 7.29 -4.29
CA ASP A 501 -1.17 7.74 -5.61
C ASP A 501 0.26 8.30 -5.60
N ASP A 502 0.59 9.14 -4.61
CA ASP A 502 1.96 9.64 -4.44
C ASP A 502 2.96 8.51 -4.20
N LEU A 503 2.61 7.57 -3.33
CA LEU A 503 3.46 6.41 -3.06
C LEU A 503 3.63 5.52 -4.29
N TRP A 504 2.59 5.37 -5.10
CA TRP A 504 2.62 4.63 -6.36
C TRP A 504 3.56 5.28 -7.37
N ARG A 505 3.54 6.60 -7.48
CA ARG A 505 4.48 7.39 -8.31
C ARG A 505 5.93 7.18 -7.84
N GLN A 506 6.21 7.30 -6.53
CA GLN A 506 7.54 7.08 -5.97
C GLN A 506 8.05 5.66 -6.25
N PHE A 507 7.21 4.62 -6.17
CA PHE A 507 7.59 3.26 -6.57
C PHE A 507 7.90 3.15 -8.06
N GLY A 508 7.21 3.89 -8.93
CA GLY A 508 7.56 3.98 -10.34
C GLY A 508 8.95 4.54 -10.56
N GLU A 509 9.33 5.58 -9.82
CA GLU A 509 10.66 6.17 -9.84
C GLU A 509 11.73 5.19 -9.30
N VAL A 510 11.41 4.41 -8.25
CA VAL A 510 12.30 3.34 -7.76
C VAL A 510 12.49 2.24 -8.81
N GLU A 511 11.42 1.81 -9.46
CA GLU A 511 11.46 0.79 -10.52
C GLU A 511 12.26 1.26 -11.75
N ALA A 512 12.22 2.56 -12.05
CA ALA A 512 13.03 3.20 -13.10
C ALA A 512 14.51 3.43 -12.69
N GLY A 513 14.86 3.23 -11.41
CA GLY A 513 16.19 3.51 -10.88
C GLY A 513 16.47 5.00 -10.63
N GLU A 514 15.45 5.83 -10.61
CA GLU A 514 15.53 7.27 -10.38
C GLU A 514 15.49 7.63 -8.90
N LEU A 515 14.91 6.77 -8.06
CA LEU A 515 14.77 6.92 -6.62
C LEU A 515 15.27 5.64 -5.90
N SER A 516 15.85 5.76 -4.71
CA SER A 516 16.13 4.62 -3.84
C SER A 516 14.90 4.27 -2.99
N ILE A 517 14.73 2.99 -2.63
CA ILE A 517 13.69 2.57 -1.66
C ILE A 517 13.83 3.33 -0.34
N ASP A 518 15.05 3.64 0.07
CA ASP A 518 15.35 4.36 1.31
C ASP A 518 14.93 5.82 1.30
N ASP A 519 14.73 6.38 0.13
CA ASP A 519 14.34 7.78 -0.07
C ASP A 519 12.82 7.97 -0.15
N ILE A 520 12.02 6.90 -0.05
CA ILE A 520 10.57 6.99 -0.08
C ILE A 520 10.03 7.75 1.13
N VAL A 521 9.14 8.70 0.87
CA VAL A 521 8.45 9.52 1.89
C VAL A 521 6.95 9.23 1.85
N ILE A 522 6.36 8.87 2.98
CA ILE A 522 4.91 8.76 3.10
C ILE A 522 4.37 10.09 3.66
N LEU A 523 3.63 10.80 2.85
CA LEU A 523 2.96 12.04 3.25
C LEU A 523 1.86 11.74 4.27
N ALA A 524 1.68 12.60 5.25
CA ALA A 524 0.70 12.41 6.31
C ALA A 524 -0.01 13.70 6.72
N GLU A 525 0.08 14.74 5.97
CA GLU A 525 -0.56 16.05 6.22
C GLU A 525 -1.05 16.24 7.70
N ASP A 526 -2.26 16.76 7.94
CA ASP A 526 -2.86 16.90 9.28
C ASP A 526 -3.50 15.59 9.78
N SER A 527 -3.36 14.49 9.05
CA SER A 527 -3.91 13.20 9.47
C SER A 527 -3.27 12.70 10.75
N LYS A 528 -4.12 12.18 11.66
CA LYS A 528 -3.68 11.49 12.87
C LYS A 528 -3.22 10.06 12.59
N GLN A 529 -3.39 9.59 11.35
CA GLN A 529 -3.03 8.24 10.96
C GLN A 529 -1.51 8.04 10.91
N LYS A 530 -1.07 6.84 11.24
CA LYS A 530 0.32 6.40 11.11
C LYS A 530 0.47 5.54 9.86
N PRO A 531 1.64 5.52 9.20
CA PRO A 531 1.86 4.70 8.00
C PRO A 531 1.53 3.23 8.28
N THR A 532 2.05 2.71 9.39
CA THR A 532 1.89 1.35 9.86
C THR A 532 2.19 1.25 11.35
N ARG A 533 2.11 0.06 11.92
CA ARG A 533 2.41 -0.20 13.33
C ARG A 533 3.90 -0.03 13.64
N ARG A 534 4.25 0.78 14.65
CA ARG A 534 5.64 0.97 15.09
C ARG A 534 6.35 -0.31 15.55
N ALA A 535 5.61 -1.36 15.88
CA ALA A 535 6.19 -2.63 16.29
C ALA A 535 6.84 -3.39 15.12
N VAL A 536 6.44 -3.11 13.87
CA VAL A 536 6.94 -3.82 12.67
C VAL A 536 7.86 -2.99 11.80
N ALA A 537 7.87 -1.67 11.99
CA ALA A 537 8.64 -0.77 11.12
C ALA A 537 9.30 0.36 11.94
N ASP A 538 10.52 0.66 11.58
CA ASP A 538 11.24 1.80 12.13
C ASP A 538 11.03 3.00 11.21
N TYR A 539 10.31 4.02 11.70
CA TYR A 539 10.10 5.26 10.98
C TYR A 539 10.08 6.46 11.92
N PHE A 540 10.51 7.58 11.40
CA PHE A 540 10.42 8.87 12.08
C PHE A 540 9.32 9.71 11.46
N SER A 541 8.57 10.43 12.29
CA SER A 541 7.75 11.51 11.77
C SER A 541 8.66 12.71 11.49
N ILE A 542 8.70 13.15 10.26
CA ILE A 542 9.25 14.44 9.91
C ILE A 542 8.18 15.47 10.23
N TYR A 543 8.39 16.23 11.29
CA TYR A 543 7.67 17.48 11.45
C TYR A 543 8.41 18.51 10.61
N THR A 544 7.84 18.95 9.52
CA THR A 544 8.33 20.12 8.82
C THR A 544 8.17 21.32 9.75
N ARG A 545 9.19 21.55 10.57
CA ARG A 545 9.41 22.90 11.06
C ARG A 545 9.64 23.72 9.81
N GLU A 546 9.04 24.91 9.72
CA GLU A 546 9.32 25.86 8.63
C GLU A 546 10.83 25.97 8.35
N TRP A 547 11.63 25.73 9.35
CA TRP A 547 13.08 25.83 9.31
C TRP A 547 13.78 24.68 10.02
N LEU A 548 14.62 23.95 9.28
CA LEU A 548 15.68 23.12 9.83
C LEU A 548 16.95 23.98 9.88
N LYS A 549 17.56 24.14 11.06
CA LYS A 549 18.70 25.04 11.24
C LYS A 549 19.86 24.30 11.90
N GLN A 550 21.02 24.44 11.29
CA GLN A 550 22.25 23.99 11.91
C GLN A 550 22.49 24.82 13.20
N ARG A 551 22.68 24.12 14.32
CA ARG A 551 22.90 24.73 15.63
C ARG A 551 24.34 24.63 16.11
N TYR A 552 25.04 23.62 15.67
CA TYR A 552 26.41 23.33 16.07
C TYR A 552 27.38 23.65 14.96
N ARG A 553 28.55 24.09 15.35
CA ARG A 553 29.68 24.25 14.46
C ARG A 553 30.79 23.26 14.81
N THR A 554 31.60 22.87 13.83
CA THR A 554 32.86 22.21 14.14
C THR A 554 33.89 23.20 14.60
N SER A 555 34.81 22.77 15.49
CA SER A 555 36.02 23.49 15.87
C SER A 555 37.29 22.80 15.35
N ASN A 556 37.12 21.74 14.57
CA ASN A 556 38.23 21.04 13.93
C ASN A 556 38.65 21.81 12.68
N LYS A 557 39.85 22.38 12.68
CA LYS A 557 40.35 23.20 11.58
C LYS A 557 40.41 22.47 10.24
N SER A 558 40.75 21.17 10.23
CA SER A 558 40.77 20.38 9.00
C SER A 558 39.38 20.21 8.39
N GLU A 559 38.37 19.97 9.24
CA GLU A 559 36.95 19.90 8.78
C GLU A 559 36.47 21.25 8.27
N ILE A 560 36.84 22.35 8.94
CA ILE A 560 36.45 23.72 8.51
C ILE A 560 37.06 24.00 7.13
N GLU A 561 38.33 23.76 6.92
CA GLU A 561 39.03 23.98 5.64
C GLU A 561 38.42 23.13 4.53
N HIS A 562 38.16 21.83 4.82
CA HIS A 562 37.52 20.91 3.90
C HIS A 562 36.12 21.39 3.52
N ASN A 563 35.26 21.69 4.50
CA ASN A 563 33.88 22.14 4.29
C ASN A 563 33.81 23.44 3.53
N ASN A 564 34.65 24.42 3.88
CA ASN A 564 34.71 25.69 3.19
C ASN A 564 35.08 25.52 1.71
N LYS A 565 35.99 24.62 1.40
CA LYS A 565 36.36 24.30 0.02
C LYS A 565 35.20 23.64 -0.73
N CYS A 566 34.55 22.64 -0.14
CA CYS A 566 33.40 21.96 -0.75
C CYS A 566 32.26 22.94 -1.07
N VAL A 567 31.92 23.83 -0.12
CA VAL A 567 30.88 24.85 -0.33
C VAL A 567 31.28 25.87 -1.39
N ALA A 568 32.52 26.38 -1.35
CA ALA A 568 32.99 27.33 -2.35
C ALA A 568 32.99 26.74 -3.77
N ASP A 569 33.44 25.48 -3.91
CA ASP A 569 33.43 24.73 -5.17
C ASP A 569 31.99 24.50 -5.69
N PHE A 570 31.04 24.24 -4.78
CA PHE A 570 29.61 24.12 -5.14
C PHE A 570 29.05 25.45 -5.59
N LEU A 571 29.23 26.53 -4.81
CA LEU A 571 28.71 27.88 -5.13
C LEU A 571 29.25 28.41 -6.46
N SER A 572 30.51 28.12 -6.79
CA SER A 572 31.12 28.52 -8.06
C SER A 572 30.46 27.94 -9.32
N LYS A 573 29.70 26.87 -9.20
CA LYS A 573 28.99 26.18 -10.30
C LYS A 573 27.59 26.74 -10.52
N LEU A 574 27.10 27.60 -9.62
CA LEU A 574 25.75 28.14 -9.67
C LEU A 574 25.74 29.55 -10.29
N THR A 575 24.65 29.87 -10.96
CA THR A 575 24.40 31.22 -11.49
C THR A 575 23.47 31.95 -10.54
N PHE A 576 23.97 32.92 -9.85
CA PHE A 576 23.24 33.69 -8.86
C PHE A 576 22.63 34.96 -9.46
N VAL A 577 21.45 35.32 -8.95
CA VAL A 577 20.74 36.56 -9.21
C VAL A 577 20.57 37.32 -7.89
N ASP A 578 20.85 38.61 -7.89
CA ASP A 578 20.67 39.45 -6.72
C ASP A 578 19.20 39.60 -6.36
N LYS A 579 18.84 39.40 -5.10
CA LYS A 579 17.49 39.61 -4.55
C LYS A 579 17.52 40.57 -3.38
N SER A 580 16.66 41.59 -3.40
CA SER A 580 16.47 42.51 -2.30
C SER A 580 15.17 42.23 -1.56
N TYR A 581 15.29 42.02 -0.27
CA TYR A 581 14.17 41.90 0.68
C TYR A 581 14.09 43.11 1.62
N ALA A 582 14.82 44.18 1.31
CA ALA A 582 14.80 45.43 2.07
C ALA A 582 13.67 46.33 1.56
N ARG A 583 13.00 47.04 2.48
CA ARG A 583 11.90 47.97 2.12
C ARG A 583 12.38 49.29 1.48
N ASP A 584 13.61 49.72 1.74
CA ASP A 584 14.10 51.05 1.40
C ASP A 584 15.51 51.11 0.79
N ASP A 585 16.17 50.02 0.50
CA ASP A 585 17.53 50.01 -0.06
C ASP A 585 17.64 49.16 -1.33
N ASP A 586 18.22 49.71 -2.38
CA ASP A 586 18.56 49.06 -3.65
C ASP A 586 19.70 48.02 -3.51
N LYS A 587 20.12 47.68 -2.29
CA LYS A 587 21.19 46.72 -2.07
C LYS A 587 20.63 45.31 -1.94
N PRO A 588 21.20 44.32 -2.65
CA PRO A 588 20.78 42.96 -2.52
C PRO A 588 20.96 42.46 -1.08
N SER A 589 19.93 41.85 -0.49
CA SER A 589 19.98 41.24 0.84
C SER A 589 20.46 39.80 0.81
N CYS A 590 20.34 39.15 -0.34
CA CYS A 590 20.90 37.85 -0.65
C CYS A 590 21.06 37.64 -2.16
N GLN A 591 21.71 36.56 -2.54
CA GLN A 591 21.78 36.08 -3.92
C GLN A 591 21.06 34.77 -4.02
N GLU A 592 20.26 34.55 -5.05
CA GLU A 592 19.49 33.32 -5.27
C GLU A 592 19.98 32.60 -6.52
N ALA A 593 20.12 31.28 -6.42
CA ALA A 593 20.31 30.39 -7.55
C ALA A 593 19.38 29.18 -7.42
N LEU A 594 18.94 28.63 -8.54
CA LEU A 594 18.13 27.41 -8.56
C LEU A 594 19.00 26.22 -8.97
N CYS A 595 18.87 25.10 -8.27
CA CYS A 595 19.54 23.87 -8.66
C CYS A 595 18.71 22.63 -8.30
N PRO A 596 18.97 21.47 -8.93
CA PRO A 596 18.36 20.21 -8.54
C PRO A 596 18.72 19.85 -7.09
N GLY A 597 17.72 19.38 -6.30
CA GLY A 597 17.92 19.02 -4.89
C GLY A 597 19.03 17.98 -4.69
N ARG A 598 19.19 17.02 -5.62
CA ARG A 598 20.28 16.03 -5.61
C ARG A 598 21.70 16.63 -5.59
N GLN A 599 21.90 17.81 -6.17
CA GLN A 599 23.21 18.47 -6.14
C GLN A 599 23.53 19.00 -4.74
N ILE A 600 22.52 19.47 -4.03
CA ILE A 600 22.68 19.92 -2.64
C ILE A 600 22.88 18.70 -1.72
N VAL A 601 22.17 17.60 -1.96
CA VAL A 601 22.41 16.35 -1.23
C VAL A 601 23.86 15.88 -1.41
N SER A 602 24.39 15.93 -2.63
CA SER A 602 25.81 15.58 -2.87
C SER A 602 26.77 16.51 -2.14
N LEU A 603 26.46 17.81 -2.06
CA LEU A 603 27.21 18.75 -1.22
C LEU A 603 27.14 18.34 0.24
N MET A 604 25.92 18.10 0.78
CA MET A 604 25.72 17.75 2.19
C MET A 604 26.45 16.46 2.59
N HIS A 605 26.56 15.47 1.69
CA HIS A 605 27.36 14.25 1.92
C HIS A 605 28.86 14.51 1.96
N SER A 606 29.34 15.54 1.29
CA SER A 606 30.77 15.89 1.29
C SER A 606 31.20 16.69 2.52
N LEU A 607 30.26 17.13 3.36
CA LEU A 607 30.56 17.97 4.52
C LEU A 607 30.74 17.10 5.78
N GLU A 608 31.71 17.49 6.61
CA GLU A 608 32.08 16.80 7.84
C GLU A 608 31.65 17.61 9.07
N GLY A 609 31.20 16.93 10.13
CA GLY A 609 30.92 17.55 11.43
C GLY A 609 29.71 18.50 11.48
N ILE A 610 28.83 18.52 10.46
CA ILE A 610 27.68 19.43 10.40
C ILE A 610 26.41 18.85 11.04
N TYR A 611 26.28 17.52 11.09
CA TYR A 611 25.12 16.83 11.64
C TYR A 611 25.42 16.34 13.05
N VAL A 612 25.05 17.11 14.05
CA VAL A 612 25.40 16.82 15.45
C VAL A 612 24.15 16.60 16.31
N ASP A 613 22.98 17.03 15.86
CA ASP A 613 21.72 16.88 16.60
C ASP A 613 20.49 16.74 15.68
N ASN A 614 19.34 16.46 16.30
CA ASN A 614 18.05 16.29 15.62
C ASN A 614 17.45 17.62 15.08
N ALA A 615 18.09 18.79 15.31
CA ALA A 615 17.59 20.06 14.80
C ALA A 615 18.03 20.34 13.35
N PHE A 616 19.08 19.65 12.91
CA PHE A 616 19.57 19.61 11.53
C PHE A 616 20.09 18.20 11.25
N SER A 617 19.17 17.25 11.18
CA SER A 617 19.47 15.84 10.97
C SER A 617 19.78 15.60 9.49
N GLN A 618 20.81 14.81 9.19
CA GLN A 618 21.16 14.45 7.82
C GLN A 618 19.96 13.86 7.07
N ILE A 619 19.29 12.91 7.71
CA ILE A 619 18.12 12.21 7.14
C ILE A 619 17.01 13.19 6.79
N GLU A 620 16.66 14.12 7.68
CA GLU A 620 15.59 15.09 7.43
C GLU A 620 15.97 16.06 6.31
N VAL A 621 17.20 16.58 6.33
CA VAL A 621 17.69 17.53 5.33
C VAL A 621 17.73 16.89 3.95
N GLU A 622 18.30 15.69 3.81
CA GLU A 622 18.39 14.98 2.54
C GLU A 622 17.01 14.67 1.96
N LYS A 623 16.10 14.21 2.79
CA LYS A 623 14.74 13.86 2.31
C LYS A 623 13.94 15.07 1.88
N VAL A 624 14.05 16.19 2.57
CA VAL A 624 13.45 17.44 2.11
C VAL A 624 14.05 17.86 0.76
N LEU A 625 15.35 17.76 0.60
CA LEU A 625 16.04 18.14 -0.65
C LEU A 625 15.72 17.19 -1.82
N ARG A 626 15.50 15.91 -1.56
CA ARG A 626 15.12 14.92 -2.59
C ARG A 626 13.64 14.96 -2.95
N SER A 627 12.77 15.46 -2.08
CA SER A 627 11.33 15.51 -2.31
C SER A 627 10.88 16.54 -3.35
N VAL A 628 11.78 17.42 -3.81
CA VAL A 628 11.47 18.45 -4.78
C VAL A 628 12.48 18.44 -5.93
N PRO A 629 12.04 18.66 -7.18
CA PRO A 629 12.94 18.68 -8.34
C PRO A 629 13.92 19.85 -8.31
N THR A 630 13.51 20.99 -7.73
CA THR A 630 14.27 22.24 -7.72
C THR A 630 14.29 22.87 -6.33
N VAL A 631 15.44 23.28 -5.88
CA VAL A 631 15.69 23.95 -4.60
C VAL A 631 16.33 25.32 -4.87
N ALA A 632 15.89 26.34 -4.16
CA ALA A 632 16.52 27.64 -4.18
C ALA A 632 17.71 27.69 -3.19
N VAL A 633 18.88 28.02 -3.68
CA VAL A 633 20.08 28.29 -2.88
C VAL A 633 20.14 29.79 -2.63
N LEU A 634 19.99 30.19 -1.37
CA LEU A 634 20.03 31.58 -0.94
C LEU A 634 21.37 31.88 -0.24
N LEU A 635 22.25 32.55 -0.93
CA LEU A 635 23.51 33.00 -0.35
C LEU A 635 23.27 34.25 0.51
N MET A 636 23.22 34.09 1.81
CA MET A 636 22.86 35.14 2.78
C MET A 636 23.98 36.12 3.07
N THR A 637 25.15 35.92 2.50
CA THR A 637 26.33 36.75 2.63
C THR A 637 26.95 37.02 1.25
N PRO A 638 26.25 37.77 0.37
CA PRO A 638 26.78 38.07 -0.96
C PRO A 638 28.11 38.83 -0.90
N GLU A 639 28.89 38.75 -1.97
CA GLU A 639 30.19 39.46 -2.11
C GLU A 639 31.28 39.04 -1.09
N GLY A 640 31.18 37.78 -0.54
CA GLY A 640 32.21 37.29 0.41
C GLY A 640 32.14 37.93 1.79
N ARG A 641 31.08 38.68 2.10
CA ARG A 641 30.87 39.19 3.46
C ARG A 641 30.76 38.05 4.47
N VAL A 642 31.29 38.24 5.66
CA VAL A 642 31.23 37.30 6.77
C VAL A 642 30.37 37.89 7.87
N ARG A 643 29.42 37.09 8.38
CA ARG A 643 28.55 37.51 9.49
C ARG A 643 29.10 37.01 10.83
N ARG A 644 29.28 37.93 11.78
CA ARG A 644 29.64 37.50 13.16
C ARG A 644 28.44 36.94 13.87
N ARG A 645 28.66 35.80 14.57
CA ARG A 645 27.63 35.13 15.37
C ARG A 645 28.23 34.64 16.68
N SER A 646 27.50 34.90 17.77
CA SER A 646 27.92 34.46 19.11
C SER A 646 27.55 33.00 19.36
N PHE A 647 28.46 32.25 19.94
CA PHE A 647 28.34 30.87 20.36
C PHE A 647 28.51 30.73 21.87
N TYR A 648 28.01 29.65 22.42
CA TYR A 648 28.24 29.24 23.81
C TYR A 648 28.52 27.77 23.88
N SER A 649 29.24 27.31 24.89
CA SER A 649 29.59 25.90 25.02
C SER A 649 28.54 25.14 25.82
N VAL A 650 28.05 24.00 25.28
CA VAL A 650 27.18 23.04 25.97
C VAL A 650 27.75 21.66 25.72
N ASP A 651 28.02 20.91 26.77
CA ASP A 651 28.55 19.54 26.68
C ASP A 651 29.73 19.39 25.74
N LYS A 652 30.70 20.29 25.81
CA LYS A 652 31.86 20.42 24.93
C LYS A 652 31.54 20.73 23.46
N ARG A 653 30.34 21.14 23.14
CA ARG A 653 29.91 21.54 21.78
C ARG A 653 29.68 23.04 21.72
N ASN A 654 30.02 23.64 20.58
CA ASN A 654 29.79 25.07 20.34
C ASN A 654 28.44 25.28 19.65
N VAL A 655 27.49 25.83 20.40
CA VAL A 655 26.10 26.08 20.00
C VAL A 655 25.93 27.53 19.61
N ILE A 656 25.35 27.82 18.44
CA ILE A 656 25.04 29.17 17.99
C ILE A 656 23.87 29.77 18.81
N LYS A 657 23.98 30.99 19.29
CA LYS A 657 22.87 31.66 19.98
C LYS A 657 21.68 31.91 19.04
N ALA A 658 21.95 32.41 17.84
CA ALA A 658 20.95 32.62 16.82
C ALA A 658 21.61 32.63 15.42
N LEU A 659 21.21 31.70 14.54
CA LEU A 659 21.62 31.71 13.14
C LEU A 659 20.90 32.82 12.38
N HIS A 660 19.58 32.90 12.52
CA HIS A 660 18.75 33.96 11.96
C HIS A 660 18.78 35.21 12.84
N GLN A 661 18.86 36.38 12.22
CA GLN A 661 18.75 37.70 12.86
C GLN A 661 17.76 38.57 12.12
N GLY A 662 17.38 39.69 12.75
CA GLY A 662 16.41 40.64 12.27
C GLY A 662 15.04 40.49 12.95
N ARG A 663 14.18 41.50 12.82
CA ARG A 663 12.84 41.54 13.37
C ARG A 663 11.81 41.30 12.27
N THR A 664 10.70 40.70 12.67
CA THR A 664 9.54 40.46 11.81
C THR A 664 8.51 41.58 11.86
N ASP A 665 8.74 42.65 12.67
CA ASP A 665 7.75 43.69 12.94
C ASP A 665 7.70 44.72 11.81
N ASP A 666 6.49 45.23 11.55
CA ASP A 666 6.24 46.35 10.62
C ASP A 666 6.98 47.61 11.08
N GLY A 667 7.87 48.11 10.25
CA GLY A 667 8.64 49.35 10.52
C GLY A 667 10.15 49.21 10.53
N VAL A 668 10.70 47.99 10.31
CA VAL A 668 12.16 47.79 10.23
C VAL A 668 12.62 47.75 8.77
N LYS A 669 13.79 48.34 8.50
CA LYS A 669 14.41 48.32 7.16
C LYS A 669 14.76 46.95 6.61
N TYR A 670 15.00 45.96 7.47
CA TYR A 670 15.34 44.58 7.12
C TYR A 670 14.34 43.62 7.72
N LEU A 671 13.70 42.80 6.88
CA LEU A 671 12.62 41.91 7.26
C LEU A 671 13.05 40.69 8.13
N GLY A 672 14.34 40.50 8.33
CA GLY A 672 14.88 39.35 9.09
C GLY A 672 15.12 38.09 8.24
N ASP A 673 16.14 37.34 8.62
CA ASP A 673 16.59 36.16 7.84
C ASP A 673 15.49 35.10 7.64
N LYS A 674 14.55 35.00 8.56
CA LYS A 674 13.44 34.02 8.47
C LYS A 674 12.47 34.30 7.32
N LEU A 675 12.36 35.54 6.88
CA LEU A 675 11.43 35.93 5.81
C LEU A 675 12.12 35.92 4.43
N VAL A 676 13.42 35.64 4.38
CA VAL A 676 14.18 35.52 3.14
C VAL A 676 14.04 34.09 2.63
N VAL A 677 13.01 33.84 1.83
CA VAL A 677 12.70 32.55 1.20
C VAL A 677 12.48 32.78 -0.31
N SER A 678 12.56 31.70 -1.08
CA SER A 678 12.28 31.79 -2.52
C SER A 678 10.78 31.97 -2.77
N ASP A 679 10.45 32.75 -3.78
CA ASP A 679 9.09 32.89 -4.33
C ASP A 679 8.84 32.02 -5.56
N VAL A 680 9.85 31.23 -5.97
CA VAL A 680 9.81 30.36 -7.16
C VAL A 680 10.11 28.89 -6.86
N ALA A 681 10.55 28.55 -5.64
CA ALA A 681 10.83 27.18 -5.22
C ALA A 681 10.24 26.92 -3.84
N GLN A 682 9.57 25.78 -3.68
CA GLN A 682 8.96 25.34 -2.41
C GLN A 682 9.97 25.10 -1.29
N VAL A 683 11.20 24.82 -1.66
CA VAL A 683 12.30 24.56 -0.70
C VAL A 683 13.40 25.56 -0.96
N SER A 684 13.89 26.19 0.11
CA SER A 684 15.01 27.12 0.07
C SER A 684 16.09 26.69 1.06
N ILE A 685 17.33 26.65 0.63
CA ILE A 685 18.47 26.47 1.52
C ILE A 685 19.22 27.77 1.65
N GLN A 686 19.28 28.32 2.86
CA GLN A 686 20.09 29.48 3.18
C GLN A 686 21.50 29.06 3.55
N ILE A 687 22.49 29.67 2.94
CA ILE A 687 23.93 29.47 3.20
C ILE A 687 24.50 30.77 3.80
N PHE A 688 25.02 30.63 5.02
CA PHE A 688 25.60 31.72 5.78
C PHE A 688 27.13 31.53 5.91
N HIS A 689 27.91 32.52 5.60
CA HIS A 689 29.34 32.53 5.90
C HIS A 689 29.54 33.21 7.26
N ILE A 690 29.98 32.48 8.28
CA ILE A 690 29.94 32.93 9.68
C ILE A 690 31.34 32.93 10.30
N CYS A 691 31.70 34.05 10.92
CA CYS A 691 32.83 34.15 11.83
C CYS A 691 32.33 33.98 13.27
N PRO A 692 32.76 32.93 14.00
CA PRO A 692 32.31 32.69 15.34
C PRO A 692 32.88 33.71 16.35
N GLU A 693 32.07 34.06 17.34
CA GLU A 693 32.48 34.76 18.55
C GLU A 693 32.14 33.88 19.76
N VAL A 694 33.13 33.49 20.50
CA VAL A 694 33.00 32.66 21.71
C VAL A 694 33.58 33.41 22.90
N ASP A 695 32.79 33.59 23.94
CA ASP A 695 33.15 34.30 25.18
C ASP A 695 33.80 35.67 24.92
N GLY A 696 33.28 36.39 23.92
CA GLY A 696 33.78 37.70 23.51
C GLY A 696 34.99 37.72 22.61
N SER A 697 35.57 36.55 22.31
CA SER A 697 36.70 36.39 21.40
C SER A 697 36.24 36.06 19.99
N ILE A 698 36.69 36.80 18.99
CA ILE A 698 36.40 36.57 17.59
C ILE A 698 37.41 35.54 17.03
N LEU A 699 36.90 34.46 16.44
CA LEU A 699 37.72 33.35 15.93
C LEU A 699 37.75 33.42 14.40
N GLU A 700 38.53 34.34 13.84
CA GLU A 700 38.63 34.55 12.38
C GLU A 700 39.11 33.29 11.64
N ASP A 701 40.03 32.52 12.24
CA ASP A 701 40.55 31.26 11.71
C ASP A 701 39.52 30.12 11.66
N GLU A 702 38.38 30.29 12.34
CA GLU A 702 37.30 29.28 12.40
C GLU A 702 36.06 29.72 11.62
N THR A 703 36.26 30.68 10.72
CA THR A 703 35.20 31.13 9.80
C THR A 703 34.74 29.97 8.92
N GLN A 704 33.41 29.71 8.90
CA GLN A 704 32.83 28.56 8.21
C GLN A 704 31.43 28.81 7.68
N TYR A 705 30.96 27.93 6.78
CA TYR A 705 29.58 27.98 6.30
C TYR A 705 28.65 27.24 7.26
N MET A 706 27.44 27.80 7.43
CA MET A 706 26.33 27.19 8.17
C MET A 706 25.04 27.28 7.36
N PHE A 707 24.11 26.37 7.62
CA PHE A 707 22.94 26.14 6.79
C PHE A 707 21.63 26.28 7.55
N ALA A 708 20.61 26.80 6.85
CA ALA A 708 19.22 26.70 7.27
C ALA A 708 18.37 26.31 6.06
N LEU A 709 17.54 25.31 6.23
CA LEU A 709 16.63 24.80 5.21
C LEU A 709 15.21 25.21 5.54
N TYR A 710 14.54 25.86 4.59
CA TYR A 710 13.14 26.26 4.63
C TYR A 710 12.33 25.43 3.68
N ARG A 711 11.13 25.11 4.07
CA ARG A 711 10.11 24.53 3.21
C ARG A 711 8.81 25.30 3.37
N GLU A 712 8.19 25.67 2.26
CA GLU A 712 6.90 26.34 2.26
C GLU A 712 5.81 25.44 2.87
N ASN A 713 4.87 26.05 3.58
CA ASN A 713 4.02 25.48 4.62
C ASN A 713 2.94 24.47 4.18
N GLU A 714 3.01 23.86 2.99
CA GLU A 714 1.98 22.91 2.53
C GLU A 714 2.26 21.43 2.85
N LEU A 715 3.43 21.09 3.37
CA LEU A 715 3.75 19.69 3.72
C LEU A 715 3.85 19.51 5.23
N LYS A 716 2.71 19.16 5.81
CA LYS A 716 2.43 19.26 7.23
C LYS A 716 3.05 18.16 8.08
N LYS A 717 3.16 16.94 7.60
CA LYS A 717 3.75 15.81 8.32
C LYS A 717 4.08 14.69 7.33
N GLY A 718 5.29 14.18 7.35
CA GLY A 718 5.69 13.02 6.57
C GLY A 718 6.29 11.93 7.45
N TYR A 719 6.37 10.71 6.94
CA TYR A 719 7.06 9.60 7.57
C TYR A 719 8.16 9.08 6.65
N VAL A 720 9.29 8.74 7.25
CA VAL A 720 10.48 8.25 6.56
C VAL A 720 11.05 7.07 7.31
N GLY A 721 11.67 6.12 6.61
CA GLY A 721 12.38 4.99 7.23
C GLY A 721 13.54 5.46 8.10
N ALA A 722 13.83 4.73 9.15
CA ALA A 722 14.95 4.97 10.07
C ALA A 722 16.28 4.51 9.49
#